data_64eb3353de6b03be60bc69085dfaaea5
#
_entry.id   64eb3353de6b03be60bc69085dfaaea5
#
_cell.length_a   1.000
_cell.length_b   1.000
_cell.length_c   1.000
_cell.angle_alpha   90.00
_cell.angle_beta   90.00
_cell.angle_gamma   90.00
#
_symmetry.space_group_name_H-M   'P 1'
#
loop_
_entity.id
_entity.type
_entity.pdbx_description
1 polymer ?
#
loop_
_entity_poly.entity_id
_entity_poly.type
_entity_poly.pdbx_seq_one_letter_code
_entity_poly.pdbx_strand_id
1 'polypeptide(L)'
;DLISDAARTPFNIGLAIELHGFNLQEALPLAKGFEGKVDNPQEVLKEILDWTGGQPFLTQKLCKLILHHLKSLASASIISDSTDESRTEVITTNQLLISEIVQSHIIDNWESSDEPVHIKTIRDRLLRNQHRASTLLGLYQKILQPFDPPQPSLKTGDEMPFDPPQPPLIRGEEMPELPLLRGAGGIWADDTPEQTELRLSGLVVKRAGKLTVYNRIYAAIFNPKWVEKALGDLRPYAESLTAWIAKNCQDESRLLRGQALEDARKWAANKSLCTQDYQFLNASQEAELTKFRCQEKQNQAEIEQLRREKKLLEELSEAQKQKKVIAAKLWRERQLRVQTVTAAAGILVLILIGAFWIKPSIEERNNKILTLSLLSETLFSADKKEESLLESIRAVTEMNRSLGVSSDIQMRVAIALEQAVYSFRERRRLQGQASTLAFASFSPDSQTIVTATDDNYIKVWQTNGTLQATLIGHTDKIRRAIFNPTGQIIVSASDDKTVKIWEKKGKLIHDLKGHRGQVTSVCLSPDGKIIASSSADGTVKLWKINGEKLSSFKVELGWITSASFSPNGQIIAAAGTDGTVKLWSLRKVVEKLQKQQSIEASIDIKLLRTLQIESDKIMSVAFSPDGAMLATASAGGTARIWSKDGTPLSILKHTSGLTNISFSPDSQMLLSASTDKMVRLWNIDGTLLKTLKGNNDAVWSASFSPDGKAIASASADGTVMLWNFNLDDLLQQGCNGARNYFQRNPIAHQNNRHLCDGIGTQSGLRQKKTGQKSQS
;
A
#
# COMPACT_ATOMS: atom_id res chain seq x y z
N ASP A 1 -10.59 -29.00 -34.30
CA ASP A 1 -10.46 -29.89 -33.14
C ASP A 1 -9.08 -29.78 -32.49
N LEU A 2 -8.76 -28.63 -31.87
CA LEU A 2 -7.51 -28.45 -31.18
C LEU A 2 -7.68 -28.29 -29.63
N ILE A 3 -8.89 -28.46 -29.11
CA ILE A 3 -9.16 -28.37 -27.68
C ILE A 3 -10.18 -29.47 -27.32
N SER A 4 -9.69 -30.66 -26.96
CA SER A 4 -10.51 -31.75 -26.45
C SER A 4 -10.61 -31.75 -24.91
N ASP A 5 -9.97 -30.84 -24.20
CA ASP A 5 -9.97 -30.79 -22.73
C ASP A 5 -10.38 -29.37 -22.25
N ALA A 6 -11.58 -29.24 -21.72
CA ALA A 6 -12.15 -28.01 -21.21
C ALA A 6 -11.40 -27.46 -19.94
N ALA A 7 -10.48 -28.24 -19.38
CA ALA A 7 -9.70 -27.85 -18.19
C ALA A 7 -8.30 -27.30 -18.51
N ARG A 8 -7.84 -27.40 -19.75
CA ARG A 8 -6.53 -26.88 -20.18
C ARG A 8 -6.72 -25.77 -21.21
N THR A 9 -6.73 -24.53 -20.75
CA THR A 9 -6.55 -23.39 -21.64
C THR A 9 -5.07 -23.35 -22.07
N PRO A 10 -4.78 -23.20 -23.40
CA PRO A 10 -3.39 -23.17 -23.92
C PRO A 10 -2.59 -21.91 -23.52
N PHE A 11 -3.07 -21.10 -22.61
CA PHE A 11 -2.52 -19.77 -22.29
C PHE A 11 -1.57 -19.72 -21.09
N ASN A 12 -1.00 -20.84 -20.68
CA ASN A 12 0.07 -20.88 -19.67
C ASN A 12 1.50 -20.83 -20.26
N ILE A 13 1.66 -20.51 -21.54
CA ILE A 13 2.96 -20.35 -22.19
C ILE A 13 3.16 -18.85 -22.45
N GLY A 14 4.06 -18.25 -21.72
CA GLY A 14 4.41 -16.85 -21.56
C GLY A 14 4.65 -15.93 -22.77
N LEU A 15 3.87 -16.05 -23.83
CA LEU A 15 3.82 -15.08 -24.94
C LEU A 15 2.34 -14.84 -25.26
N ALA A 16 1.91 -13.60 -25.06
CA ALA A 16 0.57 -13.18 -25.46
C ALA A 16 0.47 -13.21 -26.99
N ILE A 17 -0.22 -14.17 -27.55
CA ILE A 17 -0.58 -14.19 -28.97
C ILE A 17 -1.80 -13.27 -29.12
N GLU A 18 -1.65 -12.13 -29.78
CA GLU A 18 -2.78 -11.29 -30.18
C GLU A 18 -3.51 -12.00 -31.35
N LEU A 19 -4.69 -12.54 -31.06
CA LEU A 19 -5.56 -13.08 -32.09
C LEU A 19 -6.31 -11.91 -32.73
N HIS A 20 -5.93 -11.57 -33.94
CA HIS A 20 -6.67 -10.62 -34.77
C HIS A 20 -7.94 -11.30 -35.37
N GLY A 21 -9.02 -10.51 -35.48
CA GLY A 21 -10.21 -10.97 -36.19
C GLY A 21 -9.96 -11.09 -37.72
N PHE A 22 -10.87 -11.75 -38.43
CA PHE A 22 -10.83 -11.82 -39.89
C PHE A 22 -10.79 -10.42 -40.50
N ASN A 23 -9.85 -10.19 -41.41
CA ASN A 23 -9.93 -9.07 -42.32
C ASN A 23 -10.82 -9.43 -43.53
N LEU A 24 -11.13 -8.44 -44.36
CA LEU A 24 -12.05 -8.65 -45.51
C LEU A 24 -11.51 -9.72 -46.50
N GLN A 25 -10.21 -9.78 -46.73
CA GLN A 25 -9.60 -10.75 -47.64
C GLN A 25 -9.68 -12.17 -47.10
N GLU A 26 -9.41 -12.36 -45.80
CA GLU A 26 -9.51 -13.65 -45.14
C GLU A 26 -10.97 -14.16 -45.05
N ALA A 27 -11.92 -13.26 -44.93
CA ALA A 27 -13.35 -13.57 -44.86
C ALA A 27 -14.04 -13.77 -46.23
N LEU A 28 -13.41 -13.40 -47.34
CA LEU A 28 -13.98 -13.54 -48.68
C LEU A 28 -14.60 -14.93 -49.00
N PRO A 29 -14.03 -16.06 -48.54
CA PRO A 29 -14.68 -17.36 -48.73
C PRO A 29 -16.11 -17.45 -48.17
N LEU A 30 -16.43 -16.65 -47.13
CA LEU A 30 -17.79 -16.61 -46.57
C LEU A 30 -18.79 -15.89 -47.49
N ALA A 31 -18.32 -14.96 -48.35
CA ALA A 31 -19.17 -14.26 -49.31
C ALA A 31 -19.79 -15.21 -50.30
N LYS A 32 -19.13 -16.34 -50.65
CA LYS A 32 -19.69 -17.37 -51.55
C LYS A 32 -21.04 -17.91 -51.08
N GLY A 33 -21.30 -17.92 -49.78
CA GLY A 33 -22.58 -18.33 -49.22
C GLY A 33 -23.76 -17.42 -49.60
N PHE A 34 -23.47 -16.19 -49.99
CA PHE A 34 -24.44 -15.16 -50.37
C PHE A 34 -24.61 -15.02 -51.89
N GLU A 35 -23.74 -15.65 -52.70
CA GLU A 35 -23.82 -15.62 -54.17
C GLU A 35 -25.18 -16.11 -54.67
N GLY A 36 -25.78 -15.38 -55.59
CA GLY A 36 -27.11 -15.67 -56.14
C GLY A 36 -28.29 -15.38 -55.19
N LYS A 37 -28.04 -14.86 -53.98
CA LYS A 37 -29.09 -14.53 -53.00
C LYS A 37 -29.18 -13.03 -52.71
N VAL A 38 -28.09 -12.31 -52.89
CA VAL A 38 -28.00 -10.84 -52.74
C VAL A 38 -27.26 -10.26 -53.94
N ASP A 39 -27.52 -9.00 -54.27
CA ASP A 39 -26.91 -8.27 -55.40
C ASP A 39 -25.41 -8.00 -55.16
N ASN A 40 -24.98 -7.73 -53.92
CA ASN A 40 -23.59 -7.48 -53.58
C ASN A 40 -23.11 -8.27 -52.34
N PRO A 41 -22.65 -9.53 -52.49
CA PRO A 41 -22.19 -10.39 -51.41
C PRO A 41 -21.02 -9.81 -50.62
N GLN A 42 -20.13 -9.02 -51.25
CA GLN A 42 -18.96 -8.44 -50.59
C GLN A 42 -19.34 -7.28 -49.65
N GLU A 43 -20.33 -6.48 -50.04
CA GLU A 43 -20.84 -5.39 -49.22
C GLU A 43 -21.53 -5.92 -47.94
N VAL A 44 -22.36 -6.96 -48.10
CA VAL A 44 -22.96 -7.70 -46.98
C VAL A 44 -21.89 -8.24 -46.04
N LEU A 45 -20.84 -8.85 -46.58
CA LEU A 45 -19.72 -9.36 -45.74
C LEU A 45 -18.99 -8.24 -45.05
N LYS A 46 -18.76 -7.10 -45.70
CA LYS A 46 -18.12 -5.93 -45.10
C LYS A 46 -18.91 -5.39 -43.91
N GLU A 47 -20.23 -5.29 -44.05
CA GLU A 47 -21.11 -4.87 -42.97
C GLU A 47 -21.11 -5.88 -41.80
N ILE A 48 -21.11 -7.18 -42.09
CA ILE A 48 -20.97 -8.24 -41.10
C ILE A 48 -19.66 -8.06 -40.32
N LEU A 49 -18.54 -7.80 -41.01
CA LEU A 49 -17.26 -7.58 -40.37
C LEU A 49 -17.22 -6.29 -39.52
N ASP A 50 -17.92 -5.25 -39.94
CA ASP A 50 -18.07 -4.00 -39.18
C ASP A 50 -18.81 -4.23 -37.85
N TRP A 51 -19.86 -5.07 -37.84
CA TRP A 51 -20.55 -5.45 -36.61
C TRP A 51 -19.72 -6.35 -35.70
N THR A 52 -19.01 -7.32 -36.25
CA THR A 52 -18.31 -8.39 -35.49
C THR A 52 -16.85 -8.08 -35.20
N GLY A 53 -16.27 -7.03 -35.79
CA GLY A 53 -14.85 -6.72 -35.74
C GLY A 53 -13.98 -7.87 -36.27
N GLY A 54 -14.53 -8.71 -37.15
CA GLY A 54 -13.86 -9.89 -37.67
C GLY A 54 -13.78 -11.07 -36.69
N GLN A 55 -14.44 -11.02 -35.55
CA GLN A 55 -14.40 -12.11 -34.56
C GLN A 55 -15.00 -13.38 -35.20
N PRO A 56 -14.21 -14.46 -35.34
CA PRO A 56 -14.56 -15.61 -36.20
C PRO A 56 -15.91 -16.23 -35.88
N PHE A 57 -16.21 -16.43 -34.61
CA PHE A 57 -17.45 -17.06 -34.19
C PHE A 57 -18.68 -16.16 -34.50
N LEU A 58 -18.61 -14.87 -34.10
CA LEU A 58 -19.72 -13.93 -34.38
C LEU A 58 -19.92 -13.70 -35.87
N THR A 59 -18.83 -13.62 -36.63
CA THR A 59 -18.90 -13.50 -38.10
C THR A 59 -19.63 -14.68 -38.73
N GLN A 60 -19.28 -15.90 -38.38
CA GLN A 60 -19.95 -17.11 -38.89
C GLN A 60 -21.41 -17.20 -38.41
N LYS A 61 -21.69 -16.86 -37.14
CA LYS A 61 -23.06 -16.86 -36.60
C LYS A 61 -23.92 -15.86 -37.32
N LEU A 62 -23.42 -14.65 -37.57
CA LEU A 62 -24.18 -13.62 -38.30
C LEU A 62 -24.39 -14.00 -39.75
N CYS A 63 -23.41 -14.56 -40.45
CA CYS A 63 -23.57 -15.11 -41.78
C CYS A 63 -24.69 -16.16 -41.83
N LYS A 64 -24.76 -17.09 -40.87
CA LYS A 64 -25.80 -18.11 -40.79
C LYS A 64 -27.19 -17.51 -40.56
N LEU A 65 -27.30 -16.53 -39.65
CA LEU A 65 -28.58 -15.85 -39.37
C LEU A 65 -29.09 -15.11 -40.57
N ILE A 66 -28.24 -14.37 -41.28
CA ILE A 66 -28.62 -13.66 -42.52
C ILE A 66 -29.08 -14.67 -43.61
N LEU A 67 -28.35 -15.78 -43.81
CA LEU A 67 -28.75 -16.82 -44.77
C LEU A 67 -30.07 -17.48 -44.39
N HIS A 68 -30.37 -17.64 -43.10
CA HIS A 68 -31.65 -18.14 -42.63
C HIS A 68 -32.78 -17.13 -42.92
N HIS A 69 -32.52 -15.83 -42.63
CA HIS A 69 -33.46 -14.76 -42.89
C HIS A 69 -33.78 -14.60 -44.37
N LEU A 70 -32.76 -14.69 -45.25
CA LEU A 70 -32.93 -14.69 -46.70
C LEU A 70 -33.80 -15.86 -47.21
N LYS A 71 -33.64 -17.05 -46.61
CA LYS A 71 -34.51 -18.21 -46.94
C LYS A 71 -35.95 -17.97 -46.48
N SER A 72 -36.15 -17.35 -45.32
CA SER A 72 -37.47 -17.01 -44.81
C SER A 72 -38.18 -15.99 -45.71
N LEU A 73 -37.48 -14.97 -46.19
CA LEU A 73 -37.99 -13.97 -47.12
C LEU A 73 -38.37 -14.62 -48.48
N ALA A 74 -37.51 -15.49 -49.01
CA ALA A 74 -37.79 -16.25 -50.25
C ALA A 74 -38.99 -17.19 -50.10
N SER A 75 -39.22 -17.74 -48.90
CA SER A 75 -40.40 -18.58 -48.63
C SER A 75 -41.69 -17.78 -48.48
N ALA A 76 -41.61 -16.52 -48.01
CA ALA A 76 -42.76 -15.62 -47.84
C ALA A 76 -43.24 -15.04 -49.22
N SER A 77 -42.32 -14.83 -50.17
CA SER A 77 -42.63 -14.36 -51.51
C SER A 77 -43.33 -15.43 -52.39
N ILE A 78 -43.21 -16.70 -52.02
CA ILE A 78 -43.90 -17.82 -52.76
C ILE A 78 -45.41 -17.94 -52.43
N ILE A 79 -45.87 -17.22 -51.37
CA ILE A 79 -47.30 -17.30 -50.96
C ILE A 79 -48.20 -16.25 -51.64
N SER A 80 -47.63 -15.27 -52.35
CA SER A 80 -48.38 -14.27 -53.11
C SER A 80 -48.22 -14.47 -54.64
N ASP A 81 -49.08 -15.23 -55.20
CA ASP A 81 -49.51 -15.33 -56.64
C ASP A 81 -48.51 -15.73 -57.72
N SER A 82 -48.94 -16.83 -58.39
CA SER A 82 -48.84 -17.17 -59.85
C SER A 82 -47.49 -17.49 -60.50
N THR A 83 -47.34 -18.82 -60.79
CA THR A 83 -46.83 -19.38 -62.06
C THR A 83 -45.73 -18.62 -62.82
N ASP A 84 -44.51 -18.63 -62.27
CA ASP A 84 -43.28 -18.59 -63.08
C ASP A 84 -42.10 -19.16 -62.29
N GLU A 85 -41.69 -20.38 -62.63
CA GLU A 85 -40.66 -21.13 -61.87
C GLU A 85 -39.21 -20.69 -62.16
N SER A 86 -38.95 -19.49 -62.68
CA SER A 86 -37.58 -19.11 -63.12
C SER A 86 -37.02 -17.77 -62.65
N ARG A 87 -37.57 -17.14 -61.61
CA ARG A 87 -36.97 -15.93 -61.06
C ARG A 87 -36.70 -16.07 -59.55
N THR A 88 -35.50 -16.48 -59.20
CA THR A 88 -34.89 -16.17 -57.86
C THR A 88 -34.69 -14.66 -57.81
N GLU A 89 -35.64 -13.93 -57.21
CA GLU A 89 -35.43 -12.50 -56.93
C GLU A 89 -34.18 -12.33 -56.07
N VAL A 90 -33.16 -11.71 -56.68
CA VAL A 90 -31.93 -11.29 -55.94
C VAL A 90 -32.33 -10.12 -55.06
N ILE A 91 -32.31 -10.33 -53.76
CA ILE A 91 -32.64 -9.31 -52.79
C ILE A 91 -31.55 -8.21 -52.83
N THR A 92 -31.96 -6.95 -53.00
CA THR A 92 -31.01 -5.83 -53.01
C THR A 92 -30.38 -5.65 -51.61
N THR A 93 -29.11 -5.32 -51.55
CA THR A 93 -28.36 -5.12 -50.30
C THR A 93 -29.04 -4.07 -49.41
N ASN A 94 -29.69 -3.07 -50.00
CA ASN A 94 -30.46 -2.04 -49.28
C ASN A 94 -31.76 -2.55 -48.64
N GLN A 95 -32.25 -3.72 -49.02
CA GLN A 95 -33.43 -4.35 -48.39
C GLN A 95 -33.03 -5.22 -47.19
N LEU A 96 -31.76 -5.47 -47.03
CA LEU A 96 -31.25 -6.33 -45.99
C LEU A 96 -30.83 -5.47 -44.77
N LEU A 97 -31.73 -5.31 -43.82
CA LEU A 97 -31.48 -4.58 -42.60
C LEU A 97 -30.66 -5.46 -41.61
N ILE A 98 -29.35 -5.58 -41.87
CA ILE A 98 -28.41 -6.38 -41.01
C ILE A 98 -28.47 -5.91 -39.57
N SER A 99 -28.62 -4.61 -39.34
CA SER A 99 -28.77 -4.02 -38.00
C SER A 99 -29.97 -4.57 -37.23
N GLU A 100 -31.13 -4.81 -37.91
CA GLU A 100 -32.33 -5.39 -37.28
C GLU A 100 -32.13 -6.87 -36.93
N ILE A 101 -31.47 -7.62 -37.81
CA ILE A 101 -31.12 -9.02 -37.54
C ILE A 101 -30.16 -9.13 -36.33
N VAL A 102 -29.17 -8.26 -36.27
CA VAL A 102 -28.24 -8.20 -35.13
C VAL A 102 -28.99 -7.82 -33.85
N GLN A 103 -29.86 -6.80 -33.91
CA GLN A 103 -30.63 -6.35 -32.76
C GLN A 103 -31.53 -7.45 -32.22
N SER A 104 -32.39 -8.02 -33.07
CA SER A 104 -33.41 -8.97 -32.61
C SER A 104 -32.87 -10.36 -32.27
N HIS A 105 -31.85 -10.86 -32.99
CA HIS A 105 -31.35 -12.23 -32.82
C HIS A 105 -30.06 -12.36 -32.00
N ILE A 106 -29.34 -11.28 -31.79
CA ILE A 106 -28.09 -11.35 -31.07
C ILE A 106 -28.14 -10.45 -29.80
N ILE A 107 -28.61 -9.19 -29.93
CA ILE A 107 -28.52 -8.22 -28.82
C ILE A 107 -29.69 -8.40 -27.83
N ASP A 108 -30.95 -8.39 -28.31
CA ASP A 108 -32.11 -8.37 -27.41
C ASP A 108 -32.27 -9.65 -26.57
N ASN A 109 -31.85 -10.80 -27.13
CA ASN A 109 -32.01 -12.10 -26.50
C ASN A 109 -30.69 -12.85 -26.25
N TRP A 110 -29.59 -12.14 -26.08
CA TRP A 110 -28.28 -12.76 -25.99
C TRP A 110 -28.15 -13.76 -24.83
N GLU A 111 -28.84 -13.54 -23.69
CA GLU A 111 -28.79 -14.44 -22.55
C GLU A 111 -29.50 -15.78 -22.81
N SER A 112 -30.53 -15.80 -23.64
CA SER A 112 -31.30 -17.00 -23.98
C SER A 112 -30.82 -17.69 -25.25
N SER A 113 -30.27 -16.94 -26.22
CA SER A 113 -29.98 -17.40 -27.59
C SER A 113 -28.48 -17.52 -27.92
N ASP A 114 -27.57 -17.37 -26.94
CA ASP A 114 -26.11 -17.47 -27.15
C ASP A 114 -25.68 -18.95 -27.23
N GLU A 115 -25.81 -19.55 -28.42
CA GLU A 115 -25.31 -20.89 -28.68
C GLU A 115 -24.29 -20.88 -29.85
N PRO A 116 -23.08 -21.47 -29.64
CA PRO A 116 -22.50 -21.90 -28.36
C PRO A 116 -22.18 -20.69 -27.43
N VAL A 117 -22.09 -20.93 -26.13
CA VAL A 117 -22.09 -19.97 -25.03
C VAL A 117 -20.84 -19.04 -25.05
N HIS A 118 -20.75 -18.16 -26.06
CA HIS A 118 -19.59 -17.30 -26.29
C HIS A 118 -19.69 -15.97 -25.50
N ILE A 119 -20.78 -15.26 -25.66
CA ILE A 119 -21.03 -13.96 -25.00
C ILE A 119 -21.20 -14.16 -23.51
N LYS A 120 -21.91 -15.23 -23.12
CA LYS A 120 -22.01 -15.65 -21.71
C LYS A 120 -20.66 -15.94 -21.09
N THR A 121 -19.74 -16.56 -21.84
CA THR A 121 -18.38 -16.81 -21.36
C THR A 121 -17.63 -15.51 -21.05
N ILE A 122 -17.81 -14.46 -21.84
CA ILE A 122 -17.22 -13.14 -21.58
C ILE A 122 -17.80 -12.57 -20.28
N ARG A 123 -19.14 -12.56 -20.12
CA ARG A 123 -19.81 -12.14 -18.90
C ARG A 123 -19.30 -12.89 -17.68
N ASP A 124 -19.28 -14.23 -17.77
CA ASP A 124 -18.91 -15.08 -16.64
C ASP A 124 -17.44 -14.93 -16.27
N ARG A 125 -16.56 -14.67 -17.23
CA ARG A 125 -15.15 -14.32 -16.96
C ARG A 125 -15.04 -12.98 -16.22
N LEU A 126 -15.81 -11.97 -16.62
CA LEU A 126 -15.81 -10.67 -15.96
C LEU A 126 -16.34 -10.74 -14.53
N LEU A 127 -17.37 -11.59 -14.28
CA LEU A 127 -18.07 -11.68 -13.00
C LEU A 127 -17.57 -12.80 -12.07
N ARG A 128 -16.64 -13.65 -12.52
CA ARG A 128 -16.19 -14.86 -11.83
C ARG A 128 -15.67 -14.63 -10.41
N ASN A 129 -15.03 -13.48 -10.17
CA ASN A 129 -14.50 -13.11 -8.87
C ASN A 129 -15.10 -11.76 -8.45
N GLN A 130 -16.03 -11.76 -7.50
CA GLN A 130 -16.76 -10.55 -7.09
C GLN A 130 -15.86 -9.38 -6.72
N HIS A 131 -14.71 -9.64 -6.10
CA HIS A 131 -13.78 -8.59 -5.68
C HIS A 131 -13.06 -7.93 -6.88
N ARG A 132 -12.69 -8.71 -7.90
CA ARG A 132 -12.06 -8.22 -9.14
C ARG A 132 -13.08 -7.73 -10.15
N ALA A 133 -14.25 -8.33 -10.19
CA ALA A 133 -15.34 -7.98 -11.13
C ALA A 133 -15.66 -6.49 -11.05
N SER A 134 -15.80 -5.94 -9.84
CA SER A 134 -16.09 -4.52 -9.64
C SER A 134 -14.99 -3.60 -10.18
N THR A 135 -13.72 -4.01 -10.12
CA THR A 135 -12.58 -3.27 -10.65
C THR A 135 -12.53 -3.34 -12.18
N LEU A 136 -12.75 -4.53 -12.75
CA LEU A 136 -12.79 -4.75 -14.19
C LEU A 136 -13.95 -4.00 -14.85
N LEU A 137 -15.14 -4.03 -14.24
CA LEU A 137 -16.30 -3.29 -14.71
C LEU A 137 -16.11 -1.77 -14.61
N GLY A 138 -15.48 -1.27 -13.54
CA GLY A 138 -15.13 0.14 -13.40
C GLY A 138 -14.12 0.61 -14.44
N LEU A 139 -13.14 -0.25 -14.80
CA LEU A 139 -12.20 0.01 -15.88
C LEU A 139 -12.91 0.00 -17.25
N TYR A 140 -13.77 -0.97 -17.49
CA TYR A 140 -14.55 -1.08 -18.73
C TYR A 140 -15.52 0.10 -18.91
N GLN A 141 -16.12 0.59 -17.82
CA GLN A 141 -16.97 1.78 -17.82
C GLN A 141 -16.21 3.02 -18.34
N LYS A 142 -14.94 3.19 -17.95
CA LYS A 142 -14.07 4.27 -18.45
C LYS A 142 -13.80 4.14 -19.97
N ILE A 143 -13.70 2.90 -20.48
CA ILE A 143 -13.50 2.66 -21.92
C ILE A 143 -14.76 3.02 -22.72
N LEU A 144 -15.96 2.86 -22.14
CA LEU A 144 -17.23 3.19 -22.78
C LEU A 144 -17.56 4.69 -22.78
N GLN A 145 -16.92 5.51 -21.91
CA GLN A 145 -17.17 6.96 -21.86
C GLN A 145 -16.61 7.65 -23.10
N PRO A 146 -17.36 8.59 -23.74
CA PRO A 146 -16.81 9.44 -24.79
C PRO A 146 -15.65 10.26 -24.21
N PHE A 147 -14.60 10.42 -25.00
CA PHE A 147 -13.48 11.29 -24.62
C PHE A 147 -13.95 12.75 -24.69
N ASP A 148 -14.31 13.33 -23.54
CA ASP A 148 -14.40 14.78 -23.40
C ASP A 148 -12.98 15.31 -23.28
N PRO A 149 -12.46 16.10 -24.23
CA PRO A 149 -11.19 16.78 -24.05
C PRO A 149 -11.31 17.70 -22.82
N PRO A 150 -10.27 17.82 -21.98
CA PRO A 150 -10.31 18.70 -20.82
C PRO A 150 -10.70 20.10 -21.31
N GLN A 151 -11.80 20.64 -20.79
CA GLN A 151 -12.20 22.02 -21.06
C GLN A 151 -11.04 22.94 -20.63
N PRO A 152 -10.62 23.89 -21.47
CA PRO A 152 -9.58 24.83 -21.09
C PRO A 152 -10.11 25.64 -19.90
N SER A 153 -9.51 25.44 -18.75
CA SER A 153 -9.70 26.32 -17.60
C SER A 153 -9.36 27.74 -18.04
N LEU A 154 -10.30 28.68 -17.91
CA LEU A 154 -10.11 30.10 -18.10
C LEU A 154 -8.89 30.54 -17.27
N LYS A 155 -7.76 30.74 -17.95
CA LYS A 155 -6.55 31.32 -17.39
C LYS A 155 -6.72 32.83 -17.41
N THR A 156 -6.67 33.42 -16.24
CA THR A 156 -6.17 34.78 -16.09
C THR A 156 -4.66 34.71 -15.84
N GLY A 157 -3.88 35.27 -16.74
CA GLY A 157 -2.56 35.91 -16.51
C GLY A 157 -1.32 35.02 -16.55
N ASP A 158 -0.61 35.14 -17.64
CA ASP A 158 0.86 35.21 -17.83
C ASP A 158 1.80 33.99 -17.70
N GLU A 159 2.42 33.80 -18.87
CA GLU A 159 3.81 33.44 -19.20
C GLU A 159 4.25 31.97 -19.38
N MET A 160 4.44 31.70 -20.66
CA MET A 160 5.55 31.07 -21.41
C MET A 160 5.68 29.52 -21.42
N PRO A 161 5.95 28.98 -22.61
CA PRO A 161 5.84 27.56 -22.90
C PRO A 161 7.20 26.83 -22.80
N PHE A 162 7.17 25.61 -22.26
CA PHE A 162 8.22 24.63 -22.47
C PHE A 162 7.61 23.42 -23.19
N ASP A 163 7.99 23.20 -24.44
CA ASP A 163 7.72 22.01 -25.23
C ASP A 163 8.60 20.85 -24.73
N PRO A 164 8.02 19.67 -24.48
CA PRO A 164 8.83 18.46 -24.33
C PRO A 164 9.22 17.87 -25.71
N PRO A 165 10.44 17.32 -25.88
CA PRO A 165 10.92 16.79 -27.17
C PRO A 165 10.12 15.57 -27.61
N GLN A 166 9.69 15.58 -28.88
CA GLN A 166 9.08 14.46 -29.57
C GLN A 166 10.11 13.36 -29.87
N PRO A 167 9.73 12.07 -29.70
CA PRO A 167 10.59 10.97 -30.17
C PRO A 167 10.57 10.86 -31.70
N PRO A 168 11.65 10.33 -32.33
CA PRO A 168 11.82 10.33 -33.77
C PRO A 168 10.84 9.38 -34.46
N LEU A 169 10.27 9.87 -35.56
CA LEU A 169 9.43 9.15 -36.50
C LEU A 169 10.22 8.05 -37.23
N ILE A 170 9.85 6.80 -37.03
CA ILE A 170 10.23 5.70 -37.92
C ILE A 170 9.17 5.61 -39.01
N ARG A 171 9.60 5.88 -40.25
CA ARG A 171 8.81 5.63 -41.47
C ARG A 171 8.68 4.13 -41.68
N GLY A 172 7.43 3.66 -41.89
CA GLY A 172 7.18 2.31 -42.34
C GLY A 172 5.71 2.03 -42.54
N GLU A 173 5.26 2.04 -43.77
CA GLU A 173 4.07 1.40 -44.39
C GLU A 173 2.69 1.76 -43.84
N GLU A 174 1.96 2.52 -44.64
CA GLU A 174 0.52 2.76 -44.55
C GLU A 174 -0.25 1.47 -44.76
N MET A 175 -0.87 0.97 -43.68
CA MET A 175 -1.96 -0.01 -43.80
C MET A 175 -3.30 0.75 -43.98
N PRO A 176 -4.24 0.27 -44.83
CA PRO A 176 -5.51 0.95 -45.05
C PRO A 176 -6.34 0.99 -43.76
N GLU A 177 -6.74 2.18 -43.36
CA GLU A 177 -7.63 2.43 -42.23
C GLU A 177 -9.00 1.77 -42.49
N LEU A 178 -9.32 0.78 -41.66
CA LEU A 178 -10.71 0.35 -41.48
C LEU A 178 -11.49 1.50 -40.81
N PRO A 179 -12.76 1.76 -41.24
CA PRO A 179 -13.51 2.87 -40.69
C PRO A 179 -13.69 2.74 -39.18
N LEU A 180 -13.09 3.66 -38.50
CA LEU A 180 -13.16 3.79 -37.04
C LEU A 180 -14.59 3.96 -36.58
N LEU A 181 -15.02 3.21 -35.59
CA LEU A 181 -16.21 3.49 -34.77
C LEU A 181 -16.12 4.95 -34.29
N ARG A 182 -16.80 5.86 -34.96
CA ARG A 182 -16.90 7.26 -34.52
C ARG A 182 -17.63 7.29 -33.17
N GLY A 183 -16.91 7.58 -32.08
CA GLY A 183 -17.48 7.86 -30.77
C GLY A 183 -17.10 6.94 -29.61
N ALA A 184 -16.33 5.86 -29.81
CA ALA A 184 -15.87 5.06 -28.68
C ALA A 184 -14.66 5.74 -28.00
N GLY A 185 -14.83 6.17 -26.76
CA GLY A 185 -13.74 6.55 -25.87
C GLY A 185 -12.79 5.35 -25.74
N GLY A 186 -11.55 5.62 -25.36
CA GLY A 186 -10.57 4.58 -25.09
C GLY A 186 -9.58 5.12 -24.07
N ILE A 187 -9.05 4.27 -23.20
CA ILE A 187 -8.00 4.63 -22.26
C ILE A 187 -6.64 4.15 -22.77
N TRP A 188 -5.57 4.83 -22.41
CA TRP A 188 -4.22 4.38 -22.76
C TRP A 188 -3.93 3.02 -22.14
N ALA A 189 -3.33 2.13 -22.92
CA ALA A 189 -2.96 0.80 -22.48
C ALA A 189 -1.61 0.91 -21.74
N ASP A 190 -1.65 0.66 -20.42
CA ASP A 190 -0.48 0.67 -19.51
C ASP A 190 -0.04 -0.74 -19.09
N ASP A 191 -0.67 -1.78 -19.67
CA ASP A 191 -0.43 -3.20 -19.43
C ASP A 191 -0.48 -3.60 -17.93
N THR A 192 -1.29 -2.90 -17.13
CA THR A 192 -1.60 -3.31 -15.75
C THR A 192 -2.28 -4.68 -15.71
N PRO A 193 -2.18 -5.42 -14.60
CA PRO A 193 -2.84 -6.73 -14.46
C PRO A 193 -4.33 -6.68 -14.76
N GLU A 194 -5.02 -5.61 -14.38
CA GLU A 194 -6.44 -5.41 -14.60
C GLU A 194 -6.76 -5.17 -16.08
N GLN A 195 -5.96 -4.37 -16.76
CA GLN A 195 -6.09 -4.16 -18.19
C GLN A 195 -5.80 -5.44 -18.99
N THR A 196 -4.79 -6.20 -18.55
CA THR A 196 -4.45 -7.49 -19.14
C THR A 196 -5.58 -8.50 -18.94
N GLU A 197 -6.16 -8.58 -17.75
CA GLU A 197 -7.29 -9.48 -17.45
C GLU A 197 -8.54 -9.08 -18.27
N LEU A 198 -8.80 -7.79 -18.42
CA LEU A 198 -9.91 -7.30 -19.26
C LEU A 198 -9.70 -7.63 -20.74
N ARG A 199 -8.48 -7.56 -21.26
CA ARG A 199 -8.13 -8.03 -22.63
C ARG A 199 -8.31 -9.54 -22.77
N LEU A 200 -7.88 -10.33 -21.78
CA LEU A 200 -8.04 -11.78 -21.77
C LEU A 200 -9.50 -12.23 -21.69
N SER A 201 -10.42 -11.38 -21.22
CA SER A 201 -11.86 -11.66 -21.30
C SER A 201 -12.36 -11.72 -22.76
N GLY A 202 -11.65 -11.09 -23.69
CA GLY A 202 -12.03 -10.95 -25.09
C GLY A 202 -12.96 -9.77 -25.38
N LEU A 203 -13.31 -8.97 -24.37
CA LEU A 203 -14.24 -7.83 -24.49
C LEU A 203 -13.57 -6.60 -25.11
N VAL A 204 -12.30 -6.37 -24.79
CA VAL A 204 -11.52 -5.22 -25.24
C VAL A 204 -10.26 -5.63 -25.97
N VAL A 205 -9.77 -4.73 -26.81
CA VAL A 205 -8.54 -4.92 -27.62
C VAL A 205 -7.69 -3.65 -27.57
N LYS A 206 -6.39 -3.81 -27.70
CA LYS A 206 -5.44 -2.69 -27.83
C LYS A 206 -5.36 -2.26 -29.30
N ARG A 207 -5.75 -1.01 -29.60
CA ARG A 207 -5.65 -0.42 -30.95
C ARG A 207 -4.98 0.94 -30.84
N ALA A 208 -3.95 1.19 -31.61
CA ALA A 208 -3.19 2.45 -31.58
C ALA A 208 -2.81 2.92 -30.16
N GLY A 209 -2.34 1.98 -29.31
CA GLY A 209 -1.93 2.28 -27.92
C GLY A 209 -3.08 2.47 -26.93
N LYS A 210 -4.33 2.40 -27.35
CA LYS A 210 -5.52 2.55 -26.50
C LYS A 210 -6.30 1.25 -26.38
N LEU A 211 -6.95 1.04 -25.23
CA LEU A 211 -7.95 -0.02 -25.07
C LEU A 211 -9.30 0.46 -25.61
N THR A 212 -9.89 -0.34 -26.47
CA THR A 212 -11.20 -0.09 -27.08
C THR A 212 -12.03 -1.36 -27.03
N VAL A 213 -13.36 -1.23 -27.07
CA VAL A 213 -14.23 -2.40 -27.17
C VAL A 213 -13.96 -3.14 -28.49
N TYR A 214 -13.90 -4.46 -28.42
CA TYR A 214 -13.48 -5.27 -29.57
C TYR A 214 -14.35 -5.07 -30.80
N ASN A 215 -15.69 -5.04 -30.65
CA ASN A 215 -16.63 -4.90 -31.75
C ASN A 215 -17.96 -4.23 -31.32
N ARG A 216 -18.81 -3.90 -32.30
CA ARG A 216 -20.08 -3.21 -32.09
C ARG A 216 -21.10 -4.06 -31.32
N ILE A 217 -21.12 -5.37 -31.52
CA ILE A 217 -22.02 -6.30 -30.80
C ILE A 217 -21.70 -6.26 -29.29
N TYR A 218 -20.42 -6.34 -28.92
CA TYR A 218 -20.05 -6.27 -27.53
C TYR A 218 -20.35 -4.90 -26.90
N ALA A 219 -20.14 -3.82 -27.65
CA ALA A 219 -20.48 -2.47 -27.18
C ALA A 219 -22.00 -2.30 -26.96
N ALA A 220 -22.82 -2.94 -27.76
CA ALA A 220 -24.27 -2.87 -27.63
C ALA A 220 -24.81 -3.74 -26.48
N ILE A 221 -24.25 -4.92 -26.27
CA ILE A 221 -24.65 -5.85 -25.18
C ILE A 221 -24.12 -5.38 -23.83
N PHE A 222 -22.82 -5.15 -23.73
CA PHE A 222 -22.14 -4.70 -22.50
C PHE A 222 -22.10 -3.17 -22.46
N ASN A 223 -23.24 -2.54 -22.70
CA ASN A 223 -23.40 -1.10 -22.74
C ASN A 223 -23.34 -0.48 -21.31
N PRO A 224 -23.31 0.86 -21.16
CA PRO A 224 -23.25 1.50 -19.86
C PRO A 224 -24.35 1.07 -18.88
N LYS A 225 -25.58 0.82 -19.38
CA LYS A 225 -26.69 0.37 -18.53
C LYS A 225 -26.48 -1.04 -17.98
N TRP A 226 -25.94 -1.95 -18.81
CA TRP A 226 -25.57 -3.29 -18.35
C TRP A 226 -24.47 -3.23 -17.29
N VAL A 227 -23.43 -2.39 -17.49
CA VAL A 227 -22.34 -2.21 -16.53
C VAL A 227 -22.86 -1.65 -15.20
N GLU A 228 -23.75 -0.67 -15.27
CA GLU A 228 -24.38 -0.07 -14.08
C GLU A 228 -25.19 -1.11 -13.30
N LYS A 229 -25.98 -1.93 -13.99
CA LYS A 229 -26.74 -3.03 -13.38
C LYS A 229 -25.79 -4.05 -12.72
N ALA A 230 -24.77 -4.52 -13.46
CA ALA A 230 -23.81 -5.50 -12.95
C ALA A 230 -23.01 -4.96 -11.76
N LEU A 231 -22.63 -3.68 -11.75
CA LEU A 231 -22.03 -3.01 -10.57
C LEU A 231 -23.02 -2.91 -9.42
N GLY A 232 -24.30 -2.67 -9.73
CA GLY A 232 -25.38 -2.66 -8.77
C GLY A 232 -25.49 -3.95 -7.97
N ASP A 233 -25.45 -5.08 -8.66
CA ASP A 233 -25.53 -6.42 -8.08
C ASP A 233 -24.29 -6.77 -7.22
N LEU A 234 -23.17 -6.11 -7.45
CA LEU A 234 -21.91 -6.28 -6.70
C LEU A 234 -21.73 -5.31 -5.53
N ARG A 235 -22.70 -4.44 -5.25
CA ARG A 235 -22.63 -3.47 -4.15
C ARG A 235 -22.62 -4.18 -2.79
N PRO A 236 -21.63 -3.93 -1.92
CA PRO A 236 -21.63 -4.50 -0.57
C PRO A 236 -22.72 -3.92 0.33
N TYR A 237 -23.41 -2.87 -0.11
CA TYR A 237 -24.48 -2.16 0.61
C TYR A 237 -25.82 -2.15 -0.13
N ALA A 238 -26.02 -3.05 -1.08
CA ALA A 238 -27.22 -3.10 -1.93
C ALA A 238 -28.53 -3.18 -1.11
N GLU A 239 -28.59 -4.03 -0.09
CA GLU A 239 -29.76 -4.18 0.78
C GLU A 239 -30.05 -2.91 1.56
N SER A 240 -29.03 -2.28 2.15
CA SER A 240 -29.20 -1.04 2.92
C SER A 240 -29.66 0.11 2.04
N LEU A 241 -29.09 0.24 0.83
CA LEU A 241 -29.49 1.25 -0.14
C LEU A 241 -30.94 1.05 -0.59
N THR A 242 -31.33 -0.17 -0.95
CA THR A 242 -32.71 -0.49 -1.38
C THR A 242 -33.73 -0.19 -0.26
N ALA A 243 -33.41 -0.57 0.98
CA ALA A 243 -34.24 -0.29 2.11
C ALA A 243 -34.35 1.21 2.43
N TRP A 244 -33.29 1.99 2.22
CA TRP A 244 -33.28 3.43 2.41
C TRP A 244 -34.12 4.15 1.35
N ILE A 245 -34.00 3.77 0.08
CA ILE A 245 -34.81 4.30 -1.03
C ILE A 245 -36.30 3.99 -0.81
N ALA A 246 -36.63 2.77 -0.40
CA ALA A 246 -38.00 2.36 -0.15
C ALA A 246 -38.70 3.19 0.95
N LYS A 247 -37.96 3.92 1.79
CA LYS A 247 -38.42 4.85 2.82
C LYS A 247 -38.23 6.33 2.43
N ASN A 248 -38.25 6.63 1.11
CA ASN A 248 -38.07 7.98 0.56
C ASN A 248 -36.78 8.67 1.05
N CYS A 249 -35.70 7.92 1.25
CA CYS A 249 -34.41 8.44 1.68
C CYS A 249 -34.40 9.12 3.06
N GLN A 250 -35.35 8.81 3.96
CA GLN A 250 -35.50 9.45 5.27
C GLN A 250 -35.12 8.55 6.44
N ASP A 251 -34.96 7.26 6.25
CA ASP A 251 -34.67 6.32 7.34
C ASP A 251 -33.17 6.26 7.67
N GLU A 252 -32.73 7.08 8.62
CA GLU A 252 -31.33 7.12 9.07
C GLU A 252 -30.85 5.80 9.69
N SER A 253 -31.75 4.90 10.11
CA SER A 253 -31.35 3.60 10.65
C SER A 253 -30.71 2.67 9.61
N ARG A 254 -30.92 2.94 8.33
CA ARG A 254 -30.39 2.19 7.19
C ARG A 254 -29.05 2.71 6.69
N LEU A 255 -28.64 3.89 7.16
CA LEU A 255 -27.37 4.49 6.76
C LEU A 255 -26.19 3.68 7.31
N LEU A 256 -25.15 3.56 6.51
CA LEU A 256 -23.93 2.85 6.88
C LEU A 256 -23.16 3.63 7.94
N ARG A 257 -22.52 2.89 8.86
CA ARG A 257 -21.76 3.48 9.97
C ARG A 257 -20.44 2.75 10.17
N GLY A 258 -19.41 3.43 10.66
CA GLY A 258 -18.13 2.86 11.02
C GLY A 258 -17.48 2.08 9.87
N GLN A 259 -17.04 0.85 10.14
CA GLN A 259 -16.35 0.00 9.18
C GLN A 259 -17.16 -0.27 7.90
N ALA A 260 -18.48 -0.46 8.03
CA ALA A 260 -19.35 -0.70 6.87
C ALA A 260 -19.39 0.49 5.89
N LEU A 261 -19.38 1.73 6.42
CA LEU A 261 -19.28 2.93 5.58
C LEU A 261 -17.89 3.06 4.93
N GLU A 262 -16.84 2.74 5.66
CA GLU A 262 -15.47 2.77 5.13
C GLU A 262 -15.29 1.75 4.00
N ASP A 263 -15.77 0.53 4.16
CA ASP A 263 -15.70 -0.52 3.16
C ASP A 263 -16.54 -0.19 1.92
N ALA A 264 -17.73 0.40 2.11
CA ALA A 264 -18.56 0.88 1.02
C ALA A 264 -17.88 1.99 0.22
N ARG A 265 -17.20 2.93 0.89
CA ARG A 265 -16.43 4.01 0.24
C ARG A 265 -15.20 3.48 -0.49
N LYS A 266 -14.48 2.51 0.08
CA LYS A 266 -13.37 1.83 -0.59
C LYS A 266 -13.85 1.12 -1.85
N TRP A 267 -14.99 0.44 -1.76
CA TRP A 267 -15.60 -0.22 -2.93
C TRP A 267 -16.02 0.79 -3.99
N ALA A 268 -16.58 1.93 -3.59
CA ALA A 268 -17.05 2.99 -4.48
C ALA A 268 -15.92 3.76 -5.19
N ALA A 269 -14.73 3.78 -4.60
CA ALA A 269 -13.58 4.52 -5.12
C ALA A 269 -13.23 4.08 -6.56
N ASN A 270 -13.01 5.05 -7.43
CA ASN A 270 -12.66 4.86 -8.86
C ASN A 270 -13.76 4.20 -9.73
N LYS A 271 -15.02 4.24 -9.30
CA LYS A 271 -16.19 3.79 -10.06
C LYS A 271 -17.14 4.96 -10.31
N SER A 272 -17.75 5.01 -11.49
CA SER A 272 -18.88 5.90 -11.76
C SER A 272 -20.14 5.21 -11.29
N LEU A 273 -20.71 5.69 -10.21
CA LEU A 273 -21.90 5.15 -9.56
C LEU A 273 -23.14 5.96 -9.97
N CYS A 274 -24.33 5.43 -9.74
CA CYS A 274 -25.55 6.18 -9.96
C CYS A 274 -25.74 7.28 -8.90
N THR A 275 -26.61 8.25 -9.20
CA THR A 275 -26.89 9.38 -8.29
C THR A 275 -27.36 8.91 -6.91
N GLN A 276 -28.12 7.83 -6.83
CA GLN A 276 -28.63 7.27 -5.58
C GLN A 276 -27.53 6.69 -4.68
N ASP A 277 -26.49 6.09 -5.27
CA ASP A 277 -25.32 5.63 -4.53
C ASP A 277 -24.59 6.80 -3.85
N TYR A 278 -24.35 7.88 -4.61
CA TYR A 278 -23.70 9.07 -4.05
C TYR A 278 -24.53 9.73 -2.96
N GLN A 279 -25.84 9.82 -3.15
CA GLN A 279 -26.77 10.35 -2.13
C GLN A 279 -26.73 9.51 -0.85
N PHE A 280 -26.78 8.19 -0.97
CA PHE A 280 -26.75 7.28 0.15
C PHE A 280 -25.43 7.33 0.94
N LEU A 281 -24.30 7.30 0.22
CA LEU A 281 -22.99 7.36 0.85
C LEU A 281 -22.71 8.71 1.51
N ASN A 282 -23.16 9.81 0.90
CA ASN A 282 -23.07 11.15 1.50
C ASN A 282 -23.96 11.28 2.73
N ALA A 283 -25.23 10.81 2.67
CA ALA A 283 -26.12 10.80 3.81
C ALA A 283 -25.55 9.96 4.97
N SER A 284 -24.97 8.80 4.67
CA SER A 284 -24.31 7.96 5.66
C SER A 284 -23.13 8.69 6.33
N GLN A 285 -22.35 9.43 5.57
CA GLN A 285 -21.22 10.21 6.07
C GLN A 285 -21.69 11.39 6.94
N GLU A 286 -22.70 12.11 6.50
CA GLU A 286 -23.28 13.23 7.27
C GLU A 286 -23.89 12.78 8.60
N ALA A 287 -24.58 11.64 8.62
CA ALA A 287 -25.14 11.06 9.84
C ALA A 287 -24.05 10.70 10.85
N GLU A 288 -22.91 10.16 10.38
CA GLU A 288 -21.78 9.82 11.24
C GLU A 288 -21.09 11.09 11.79
N LEU A 289 -20.88 12.09 10.95
CA LEU A 289 -20.33 13.40 11.36
C LEU A 289 -21.26 14.12 12.37
N THR A 290 -22.56 14.03 12.19
CA THR A 290 -23.55 14.63 13.10
C THR A 290 -23.50 13.95 14.47
N LYS A 291 -23.38 12.63 14.49
CA LYS A 291 -23.21 11.88 15.75
C LYS A 291 -21.93 12.29 16.49
N PHE A 292 -20.81 12.43 15.78
CA PHE A 292 -19.55 12.92 16.37
C PHE A 292 -19.68 14.32 16.94
N ARG A 293 -20.32 15.25 16.20
CA ARG A 293 -20.55 16.62 16.68
C ARG A 293 -21.46 16.65 17.91
N CYS A 294 -22.45 15.78 17.97
CA CYS A 294 -23.34 15.67 19.13
C CYS A 294 -22.60 15.15 20.38
N GLN A 295 -21.76 14.13 20.19
CA GLN A 295 -20.90 13.57 21.23
C GLN A 295 -19.88 14.61 21.76
N GLU A 296 -19.30 15.40 20.88
CA GLU A 296 -18.35 16.46 21.23
C GLU A 296 -19.04 17.56 22.03
N LYS A 297 -20.27 17.97 21.65
CA LYS A 297 -21.06 18.93 22.44
C LYS A 297 -21.41 18.39 23.81
N GLN A 298 -21.76 17.10 23.93
CA GLN A 298 -22.01 16.47 25.22
C GLN A 298 -20.76 16.47 26.10
N ASN A 299 -19.63 16.07 25.53
CA ASN A 299 -18.34 16.07 26.25
C ASN A 299 -17.91 17.49 26.68
N GLN A 300 -18.15 18.50 25.82
CA GLN A 300 -17.88 19.90 26.18
C GLN A 300 -18.79 20.39 27.32
N ALA A 301 -20.08 20.02 27.31
CA ALA A 301 -21.00 20.37 28.39
C ALA A 301 -20.61 19.70 29.72
N GLU A 302 -20.16 18.45 29.66
CA GLU A 302 -19.67 17.71 30.85
C GLU A 302 -18.38 18.31 31.40
N ILE A 303 -17.44 18.71 30.53
CA ILE A 303 -16.21 19.41 30.90
C ILE A 303 -16.51 20.76 31.55
N GLU A 304 -17.51 21.47 31.02
CA GLU A 304 -17.93 22.77 31.61
C GLU A 304 -18.62 22.61 32.97
N GLN A 305 -19.38 21.53 33.12
CA GLN A 305 -19.99 21.16 34.43
C GLN A 305 -18.88 20.80 35.44
N LEU A 306 -17.89 19.99 35.06
CA LEU A 306 -16.74 19.65 35.90
C LEU A 306 -15.89 20.88 36.27
N ARG A 307 -15.78 21.86 35.37
CA ARG A 307 -15.11 23.13 35.66
C ARG A 307 -15.85 23.96 36.70
N ARG A 308 -17.18 23.97 36.65
CA ARG A 308 -18.01 24.67 37.66
C ARG A 308 -17.89 23.98 39.00
N GLU A 309 -17.96 22.65 39.06
CA GLU A 309 -17.73 21.89 40.29
C GLU A 309 -16.34 22.09 40.88
N LYS A 310 -15.30 22.10 40.04
CA LYS A 310 -13.93 22.38 40.48
C LYS A 310 -13.78 23.77 41.05
N LYS A 311 -14.41 24.79 40.44
CA LYS A 311 -14.38 26.18 40.95
C LYS A 311 -15.07 26.27 42.29
N LEU A 312 -16.22 25.58 42.47
CA LEU A 312 -16.93 25.51 43.76
C LEU A 312 -16.10 24.82 44.83
N LEU A 313 -15.34 23.76 44.50
CA LEU A 313 -14.44 23.06 45.39
C LEU A 313 -13.23 23.94 45.80
N GLU A 314 -12.70 24.74 44.85
CA GLU A 314 -11.64 25.71 45.14
C GLU A 314 -12.14 26.81 46.10
N GLU A 315 -13.32 27.38 45.89
CA GLU A 315 -13.92 28.35 46.79
C GLU A 315 -14.22 27.76 48.18
N LEU A 316 -14.70 26.50 48.27
CA LEU A 316 -14.87 25.76 49.51
C LEU A 316 -13.51 25.50 50.22
N SER A 317 -12.48 25.19 49.43
CA SER A 317 -11.12 24.97 49.94
C SER A 317 -10.50 26.26 50.52
N GLU A 318 -10.72 27.41 49.86
CA GLU A 318 -10.29 28.71 50.37
C GLU A 318 -11.03 29.14 51.64
N ALA A 319 -12.35 28.91 51.68
CA ALA A 319 -13.16 29.14 52.89
C ALA A 319 -12.71 28.23 54.06
N GLN A 320 -12.33 26.97 53.77
CA GLN A 320 -11.73 26.08 54.77
C GLN A 320 -10.33 26.50 55.18
N LYS A 321 -9.49 27.04 54.26
CA LYS A 321 -8.19 27.61 54.58
C LYS A 321 -8.31 28.84 55.51
N GLN A 322 -9.27 29.72 55.23
CA GLN A 322 -9.56 30.87 56.13
C GLN A 322 -10.00 30.43 57.53
N LYS A 323 -10.90 29.42 57.64
CA LYS A 323 -11.27 28.81 58.92
C LYS A 323 -10.07 28.15 59.63
N LYS A 324 -9.17 27.50 58.89
CA LYS A 324 -7.92 26.89 59.45
C LYS A 324 -6.91 27.95 59.89
N VAL A 325 -6.80 29.09 59.23
CA VAL A 325 -5.93 30.20 59.63
C VAL A 325 -6.42 30.83 60.95
N ILE A 326 -7.74 30.95 61.11
CA ILE A 326 -8.34 31.43 62.38
C ILE A 326 -8.13 30.40 63.51
N ALA A 327 -8.32 29.10 63.22
CA ALA A 327 -8.07 28.03 64.18
C ALA A 327 -6.58 27.85 64.50
N ALA A 328 -5.68 28.07 63.51
CA ALA A 328 -4.22 27.98 63.70
C ALA A 328 -3.66 29.15 64.54
N LYS A 329 -4.29 30.35 64.55
CA LYS A 329 -3.95 31.44 65.47
C LYS A 329 -4.25 31.08 66.91
N LEU A 330 -5.35 30.35 67.18
CA LEU A 330 -5.72 29.85 68.51
C LEU A 330 -4.92 28.61 68.93
N TRP A 331 -4.31 27.92 68.03
CA TRP A 331 -3.56 26.66 68.30
C TRP A 331 -2.03 26.85 68.43
N ARG A 332 -1.48 27.98 67.91
CA ARG A 332 -0.06 28.30 67.99
C ARG A 332 0.45 28.52 69.41
N GLU A 333 -0.40 28.77 70.38
CA GLU A 333 -0.01 28.89 71.82
C GLU A 333 0.09 27.54 72.52
N ARG A 334 -0.36 26.42 71.94
CA ARG A 334 -0.34 25.10 72.62
C ARG A 334 0.68 24.08 72.12
N GLN A 335 1.44 24.31 71.02
CA GLN A 335 2.29 23.26 70.40
C GLN A 335 3.76 23.59 70.19
N LEU A 336 4.45 23.98 71.26
CA LEU A 336 5.94 24.02 71.26
C LEU A 336 6.59 22.72 71.78
N ARG A 337 5.87 21.61 71.94
CA ARG A 337 6.43 20.36 72.51
C ARG A 337 6.22 19.05 71.76
N VAL A 338 5.70 19.04 70.51
CA VAL A 338 5.46 17.75 69.78
C VAL A 338 5.90 17.83 68.31
N GLN A 339 7.07 18.42 68.01
CA GLN A 339 7.45 18.65 66.62
C GLN A 339 8.61 17.80 66.07
N THR A 340 8.83 16.58 66.51
CA THR A 340 9.91 15.77 65.93
C THR A 340 9.53 14.40 65.36
N VAL A 341 8.27 13.98 65.43
CA VAL A 341 7.90 12.61 64.97
C VAL A 341 6.95 12.58 63.76
N THR A 342 6.35 13.72 63.32
CA THR A 342 5.32 13.71 62.27
C THR A 342 5.77 14.18 60.90
N ALA A 343 7.03 14.62 60.72
CA ALA A 343 7.48 15.12 59.41
C ALA A 343 7.72 14.00 58.35
N ALA A 344 8.10 12.79 58.78
CA ALA A 344 8.41 11.70 57.85
C ALA A 344 7.15 11.02 57.24
N ALA A 345 6.04 10.98 57.98
CA ALA A 345 4.80 10.35 57.49
C ALA A 345 4.01 11.25 56.52
N GLY A 346 4.14 12.58 56.65
CA GLY A 346 3.43 13.54 55.79
C GLY A 346 3.95 13.58 54.33
N ILE A 347 5.27 13.37 54.16
CA ILE A 347 5.90 13.37 52.83
C ILE A 347 5.47 12.15 52.00
N LEU A 348 5.33 10.97 52.63
CA LEU A 348 4.92 9.74 51.94
C LEU A 348 3.44 9.82 51.47
N VAL A 349 2.58 10.44 52.26
CA VAL A 349 1.17 10.64 51.93
C VAL A 349 1.02 11.69 50.81
N LEU A 350 1.82 12.73 50.75
CA LEU A 350 1.79 13.73 49.68
C LEU A 350 2.32 13.15 48.37
N ILE A 351 3.27 12.22 48.36
CA ILE A 351 3.74 11.51 47.18
C ILE A 351 2.63 10.58 46.64
N LEU A 352 1.92 9.87 47.49
CA LEU A 352 0.82 8.98 47.10
C LEU A 352 -0.41 9.76 46.64
N ILE A 353 -0.73 10.90 47.25
CA ILE A 353 -1.81 11.79 46.79
C ILE A 353 -1.42 12.45 45.44
N GLY A 354 -0.16 12.89 45.29
CA GLY A 354 0.35 13.42 44.02
C GLY A 354 0.24 12.38 42.88
N ALA A 355 0.63 11.12 43.14
CA ALA A 355 0.52 10.04 42.16
C ALA A 355 -0.91 9.72 41.79
N PHE A 356 -1.85 9.81 42.73
CA PHE A 356 -3.27 9.55 42.48
C PHE A 356 -3.98 10.66 41.66
N TRP A 357 -3.49 11.91 41.76
CA TRP A 357 -4.05 13.04 41.00
C TRP A 357 -3.37 13.27 39.62
N ILE A 358 -2.15 12.83 39.45
CA ILE A 358 -1.37 13.00 38.21
C ILE A 358 -1.80 11.98 37.15
N LYS A 359 -2.16 10.75 37.54
CA LYS A 359 -2.51 9.67 36.60
C LYS A 359 -3.74 9.97 35.73
N PRO A 360 -4.88 10.45 36.28
CA PRO A 360 -6.05 10.80 35.45
C PRO A 360 -5.78 11.96 34.48
N SER A 361 -5.00 12.96 34.91
CA SER A 361 -4.68 14.11 34.05
C SER A 361 -3.73 13.76 32.87
N ILE A 362 -2.87 12.77 33.03
CA ILE A 362 -2.01 12.25 31.93
C ILE A 362 -2.86 11.46 30.94
N GLU A 363 -3.74 10.62 31.42
CA GLU A 363 -4.62 9.79 30.57
C GLU A 363 -5.60 10.65 29.76
N GLU A 364 -6.18 11.67 30.37
CA GLU A 364 -7.05 12.64 29.67
C GLU A 364 -6.29 13.41 28.57
N ARG A 365 -5.05 13.83 28.83
CA ARG A 365 -4.19 14.50 27.84
C ARG A 365 -3.81 13.55 26.70
N ASN A 366 -3.42 12.33 27.02
CA ASN A 366 -3.10 11.31 26.03
C ASN A 366 -4.31 11.01 25.12
N ASN A 367 -5.50 10.91 25.71
CA ASN A 367 -6.75 10.73 24.95
C ASN A 367 -7.05 11.94 24.05
N LYS A 368 -6.80 13.17 24.50
CA LYS A 368 -6.93 14.39 23.69
C LYS A 368 -5.97 14.38 22.49
N ILE A 369 -4.71 14.05 22.72
CA ILE A 369 -3.68 13.95 21.65
C ILE A 369 -4.09 12.90 20.63
N LEU A 370 -4.53 11.74 21.09
CA LEU A 370 -5.02 10.66 20.24
C LEU A 370 -6.24 11.07 19.40
N THR A 371 -7.20 11.76 20.03
CA THR A 371 -8.41 12.27 19.35
C THR A 371 -8.04 13.25 18.23
N LEU A 372 -7.11 14.18 18.47
CA LEU A 372 -6.63 15.13 17.45
C LEU A 372 -5.93 14.41 16.29
N SER A 373 -5.14 13.38 16.58
CA SER A 373 -4.49 12.57 15.55
C SER A 373 -5.49 11.81 14.69
N LEU A 374 -6.51 11.18 15.30
CA LEU A 374 -7.59 10.49 14.62
C LEU A 374 -8.46 11.44 13.79
N LEU A 375 -8.74 12.64 14.33
CA LEU A 375 -9.46 13.68 13.59
C LEU A 375 -8.69 14.13 12.36
N SER A 376 -7.37 14.31 12.46
CA SER A 376 -6.52 14.61 11.32
C SER A 376 -6.60 13.53 10.24
N GLU A 377 -6.54 12.25 10.61
CA GLU A 377 -6.66 11.14 9.67
C GLU A 377 -8.04 11.06 9.02
N THR A 378 -9.10 11.35 9.79
CA THR A 378 -10.48 11.38 9.28
C THR A 378 -10.68 12.52 8.27
N LEU A 379 -10.18 13.71 8.58
CA LEU A 379 -10.20 14.86 7.68
C LEU A 379 -9.41 14.60 6.40
N PHE A 380 -8.24 13.95 6.53
CA PHE A 380 -7.46 13.53 5.38
C PHE A 380 -8.23 12.57 4.47
N SER A 381 -8.92 11.58 5.06
CA SER A 381 -9.74 10.61 4.31
C SER A 381 -10.95 11.26 3.63
N ALA A 382 -11.42 12.39 4.17
CA ALA A 382 -12.48 13.22 3.59
C ALA A 382 -11.97 14.25 2.57
N ASP A 383 -10.70 14.15 2.12
CA ASP A 383 -9.98 15.08 1.21
C ASP A 383 -9.86 16.54 1.72
N LYS A 384 -10.06 16.74 3.04
CA LYS A 384 -9.89 18.04 3.71
C LYS A 384 -8.45 18.20 4.20
N LYS A 385 -7.51 18.32 3.25
CA LYS A 385 -6.07 18.26 3.49
C LYS A 385 -5.54 19.36 4.40
N GLU A 386 -6.04 20.60 4.21
CA GLU A 386 -5.63 21.75 5.01
C GLU A 386 -6.11 21.65 6.45
N GLU A 387 -7.36 21.24 6.67
CA GLU A 387 -7.91 21.01 8.01
C GLU A 387 -7.18 19.86 8.71
N SER A 388 -6.90 18.76 8.00
CA SER A 388 -6.10 17.64 8.48
C SER A 388 -4.71 18.10 8.94
N LEU A 389 -4.05 18.98 8.18
CA LEU A 389 -2.75 19.55 8.54
C LEU A 389 -2.83 20.36 9.83
N LEU A 390 -3.86 21.18 9.99
CA LEU A 390 -4.03 22.00 11.20
C LEU A 390 -4.25 21.12 12.45
N GLU A 391 -5.08 20.10 12.37
CA GLU A 391 -5.34 19.20 13.49
C GLU A 391 -4.11 18.36 13.85
N SER A 392 -3.32 17.93 12.85
CA SER A 392 -2.06 17.23 13.13
C SER A 392 -1.01 18.14 13.82
N ILE A 393 -0.92 19.42 13.43
CA ILE A 393 -0.07 20.42 14.10
C ILE A 393 -0.55 20.64 15.55
N ARG A 394 -1.86 20.71 15.79
CA ARG A 394 -2.43 20.81 17.14
C ARG A 394 -2.05 19.59 18.00
N ALA A 395 -2.15 18.38 17.44
CA ALA A 395 -1.77 17.15 18.13
C ALA A 395 -0.29 17.21 18.61
N VAL A 396 0.63 17.64 17.74
CA VAL A 396 2.05 17.83 18.09
C VAL A 396 2.22 18.90 19.17
N THR A 397 1.53 20.01 19.05
CA THR A 397 1.61 21.13 20.02
C THR A 397 1.14 20.68 21.40
N GLU A 398 0.05 19.94 21.48
CA GLU A 398 -0.49 19.40 22.73
C GLU A 398 0.45 18.32 23.31
N MET A 399 1.01 17.47 22.46
CA MET A 399 2.00 16.46 22.85
C MET A 399 3.26 17.10 23.46
N ASN A 400 3.79 18.16 22.84
CA ASN A 400 4.98 18.88 23.34
C ASN A 400 4.74 19.60 24.70
N ARG A 401 3.48 19.86 25.04
CA ARG A 401 3.07 20.42 26.34
C ARG A 401 2.82 19.34 27.41
N SER A 402 2.83 18.08 27.01
CA SER A 402 2.50 16.94 27.87
C SER A 402 3.77 16.19 28.28
N LEU A 403 3.82 15.73 29.55
CA LEU A 403 4.90 14.88 30.04
C LEU A 403 4.45 13.43 30.02
N GLY A 404 5.36 12.51 29.67
CA GLY A 404 5.10 11.07 29.77
C GLY A 404 4.21 10.48 28.68
N VAL A 405 4.19 11.09 27.47
CA VAL A 405 3.47 10.56 26.32
C VAL A 405 4.17 9.28 25.82
N SER A 406 3.43 8.19 25.71
CA SER A 406 3.97 6.90 25.25
C SER A 406 4.45 6.93 23.80
N SER A 407 5.40 6.06 23.45
CA SER A 407 6.02 6.04 22.11
C SER A 407 5.02 5.71 21.00
N ASP A 408 4.00 4.90 21.27
CA ASP A 408 2.93 4.58 20.33
C ASP A 408 2.07 5.81 20.00
N ILE A 409 1.73 6.65 20.99
CA ILE A 409 1.02 7.91 20.78
C ILE A 409 1.89 8.90 20.00
N GLN A 410 3.19 9.03 20.36
CA GLN A 410 4.13 9.86 19.62
C GLN A 410 4.21 9.46 18.15
N MET A 411 4.28 8.16 17.88
CA MET A 411 4.30 7.63 16.52
C MET A 411 2.99 7.89 15.79
N ARG A 412 1.82 7.74 16.41
CA ARG A 412 0.52 8.08 15.81
C ARG A 412 0.44 9.54 15.41
N VAL A 413 0.88 10.43 16.29
CA VAL A 413 0.97 11.88 16.00
C VAL A 413 1.90 12.15 14.82
N ALA A 414 3.08 11.51 14.80
CA ALA A 414 4.03 11.64 13.71
C ALA A 414 3.47 11.12 12.38
N ILE A 415 2.75 10.00 12.41
CA ILE A 415 2.07 9.44 11.25
C ILE A 415 0.99 10.39 10.70
N ALA A 416 0.13 10.95 11.58
CA ALA A 416 -0.92 11.88 11.18
C ALA A 416 -0.33 13.14 10.53
N LEU A 417 0.73 13.71 11.14
CA LEU A 417 1.41 14.88 10.59
C LEU A 417 2.16 14.56 9.29
N GLU A 418 2.85 13.43 9.21
CA GLU A 418 3.53 12.96 7.98
C GLU A 418 2.54 12.85 6.82
N GLN A 419 1.41 12.22 7.06
CA GLN A 419 0.37 12.05 6.04
C GLN A 419 -0.18 13.40 5.58
N ALA A 420 -0.45 14.31 6.50
CA ALA A 420 -0.96 15.64 6.19
C ALA A 420 0.06 16.50 5.42
N VAL A 421 1.33 16.51 5.84
CA VAL A 421 2.42 17.25 5.18
C VAL A 421 2.65 16.74 3.75
N TYR A 422 2.73 15.43 3.58
CA TYR A 422 3.00 14.83 2.26
C TYR A 422 1.74 14.67 1.38
N SER A 423 0.59 15.18 1.81
CA SER A 423 -0.55 15.40 0.92
C SER A 423 -0.33 16.55 -0.08
N PHE A 424 0.59 17.48 0.25
CA PHE A 424 0.94 18.65 -0.57
C PHE A 424 2.32 18.53 -1.22
N ARG A 425 3.07 17.48 -0.95
CA ARG A 425 4.45 17.28 -1.44
C ARG A 425 4.68 15.81 -1.77
N GLU A 426 5.60 15.55 -2.68
CA GLU A 426 6.08 14.19 -2.90
C GLU A 426 6.99 13.72 -1.76
N ARG A 427 6.83 12.45 -1.37
CA ARG A 427 7.76 11.79 -0.47
C ARG A 427 9.11 11.64 -1.15
N ARG A 428 10.15 11.71 -0.33
CA ARG A 428 11.50 11.54 -0.86
C ARG A 428 11.70 10.10 -1.33
N ARG A 429 12.06 9.97 -2.60
CA ARG A 429 12.41 8.71 -3.23
C ARG A 429 13.87 8.76 -3.66
N LEU A 430 14.64 7.71 -3.35
CA LEU A 430 15.96 7.52 -3.93
C LEU A 430 15.75 6.79 -5.27
N GLN A 431 15.90 7.53 -6.35
CA GLN A 431 15.75 7.06 -7.73
C GLN A 431 17.13 6.96 -8.40
N GLY A 432 17.22 6.21 -9.48
CA GLY A 432 18.47 6.05 -10.23
C GLY A 432 19.01 4.63 -10.19
N GLN A 433 18.15 3.67 -9.90
CA GLN A 433 18.45 2.25 -10.04
C GLN A 433 17.59 1.70 -11.18
N ALA A 434 18.26 1.13 -12.18
CA ALA A 434 17.57 0.52 -13.31
C ALA A 434 17.08 -0.91 -13.02
N SER A 435 17.30 -1.40 -11.78
CA SER A 435 17.06 -2.78 -11.40
C SER A 435 16.35 -2.89 -10.06
N THR A 436 15.73 -4.04 -9.79
CA THR A 436 15.04 -4.39 -8.56
C THR A 436 15.93 -4.21 -7.33
N LEU A 437 15.39 -3.57 -6.28
CA LEU A 437 16.03 -3.45 -4.98
C LEU A 437 15.69 -4.64 -4.10
N ALA A 438 16.72 -5.34 -3.64
CA ALA A 438 16.57 -6.46 -2.70
C ALA A 438 16.53 -5.98 -1.24
N PHE A 439 17.30 -4.95 -0.89
CA PHE A 439 17.46 -4.53 0.51
C PHE A 439 17.89 -3.06 0.64
N ALA A 440 17.45 -2.41 1.72
CA ALA A 440 17.92 -1.09 2.14
C ALA A 440 18.12 -1.05 3.66
N SER A 441 19.21 -0.42 4.11
CA SER A 441 19.55 -0.29 5.53
C SER A 441 20.16 1.07 5.83
N PHE A 442 19.79 1.66 6.96
CA PHE A 442 20.42 2.89 7.47
C PHE A 442 21.80 2.63 8.07
N SER A 443 22.65 3.64 7.99
CA SER A 443 23.87 3.72 8.81
C SER A 443 23.52 4.03 10.28
N PRO A 444 24.39 3.68 11.23
CA PRO A 444 24.13 3.91 12.66
C PRO A 444 23.89 5.37 13.04
N ASP A 445 24.40 6.32 12.26
CA ASP A 445 24.20 7.76 12.43
C ASP A 445 22.90 8.28 11.81
N SER A 446 22.09 7.39 11.22
CA SER A 446 20.83 7.72 10.52
C SER A 446 20.99 8.67 9.31
N GLN A 447 22.22 8.97 8.86
CA GLN A 447 22.46 9.96 7.80
C GLN A 447 22.64 9.34 6.42
N THR A 448 22.93 8.05 6.35
CA THR A 448 23.26 7.35 5.11
C THR A 448 22.42 6.09 4.98
N ILE A 449 22.15 5.68 3.75
CA ILE A 449 21.43 4.44 3.41
C ILE A 449 22.30 3.64 2.45
N VAL A 450 22.45 2.35 2.70
CA VAL A 450 23.01 1.39 1.77
C VAL A 450 21.90 0.60 1.09
N THR A 451 21.99 0.43 -0.23
CA THR A 451 21.03 -0.35 -1.02
C THR A 451 21.74 -1.49 -1.76
N ALA A 452 21.10 -2.65 -1.75
CA ALA A 452 21.52 -3.83 -2.50
C ALA A 452 20.59 -4.06 -3.68
N THR A 453 21.15 -4.29 -4.87
CA THR A 453 20.41 -4.37 -6.12
C THR A 453 20.66 -5.67 -6.87
N ASP A 454 19.73 -6.03 -7.75
CA ASP A 454 19.83 -7.20 -8.62
C ASP A 454 20.87 -7.03 -9.75
N ASP A 455 21.36 -5.81 -10.00
CA ASP A 455 22.39 -5.47 -10.98
C ASP A 455 23.83 -5.61 -10.46
N ASN A 456 24.01 -6.29 -9.31
CA ASN A 456 25.29 -6.59 -8.67
C ASN A 456 26.01 -5.36 -8.08
N TYR A 457 25.33 -4.22 -7.94
CA TYR A 457 25.87 -3.00 -7.34
C TYR A 457 25.34 -2.76 -5.93
N ILE A 458 26.17 -2.20 -5.09
CA ILE A 458 25.75 -1.60 -3.82
C ILE A 458 25.85 -0.09 -3.98
N LYS A 459 24.81 0.64 -3.66
CA LYS A 459 24.85 2.10 -3.68
C LYS A 459 24.71 2.67 -2.27
N VAL A 460 25.48 3.70 -1.99
CA VAL A 460 25.48 4.41 -0.71
C VAL A 460 24.92 5.81 -0.94
N TRP A 461 23.85 6.12 -0.26
CA TRP A 461 23.10 7.36 -0.42
C TRP A 461 23.09 8.17 0.88
N GLN A 462 23.10 9.49 0.77
CA GLN A 462 22.62 10.32 1.86
C GLN A 462 21.10 10.29 1.96
N THR A 463 20.56 10.48 3.15
CA THR A 463 19.10 10.57 3.36
C THR A 463 18.45 11.75 2.65
N ASN A 464 19.24 12.73 2.18
CA ASN A 464 18.79 13.83 1.33
C ASN A 464 18.60 13.43 -0.15
N GLY A 465 18.98 12.21 -0.55
CA GLY A 465 18.87 11.69 -1.92
C GLY A 465 20.17 11.71 -2.74
N THR A 466 21.26 12.25 -2.20
CA THR A 466 22.55 12.33 -2.91
C THR A 466 23.25 10.98 -2.90
N LEU A 467 23.63 10.46 -4.06
CA LEU A 467 24.47 9.27 -4.19
C LEU A 467 25.90 9.61 -3.77
N GLN A 468 26.45 8.88 -2.78
CA GLN A 468 27.82 9.07 -2.28
C GLN A 468 28.83 8.12 -2.91
N ALA A 469 28.44 6.84 -3.09
CA ALA A 469 29.35 5.84 -3.65
C ALA A 469 28.55 4.72 -4.32
N THR A 470 29.20 4.07 -5.30
CA THR A 470 28.76 2.80 -5.89
C THR A 470 29.88 1.78 -5.71
N LEU A 471 29.56 0.65 -5.03
CA LEU A 471 30.50 -0.43 -4.75
C LEU A 471 30.33 -1.51 -5.81
N ILE A 472 31.40 -1.80 -6.54
CA ILE A 472 31.42 -2.72 -7.66
C ILE A 472 32.35 -3.88 -7.34
N GLY A 473 31.89 -5.14 -7.56
CA GLY A 473 32.74 -6.31 -7.36
C GLY A 473 32.01 -7.61 -7.08
N HIS A 474 30.71 -7.60 -6.77
CA HIS A 474 29.90 -8.81 -6.85
C HIS A 474 29.60 -9.17 -8.31
N THR A 475 29.48 -10.45 -8.60
CA THR A 475 29.25 -10.97 -9.95
C THR A 475 27.84 -11.49 -10.17
N ASP A 476 27.01 -11.45 -9.12
CA ASP A 476 25.60 -11.86 -9.14
C ASP A 476 24.82 -11.05 -8.12
N LYS A 477 23.49 -11.19 -8.08
CA LYS A 477 22.53 -10.45 -7.27
C LYS A 477 22.95 -10.31 -5.81
N ILE A 478 22.82 -9.10 -5.30
CA ILE A 478 23.14 -8.81 -3.91
C ILE A 478 21.85 -8.88 -3.09
N ARG A 479 21.79 -9.82 -2.15
CA ARG A 479 20.63 -10.08 -1.33
C ARG A 479 20.51 -9.15 -0.13
N ARG A 480 21.66 -8.76 0.44
CA ARG A 480 21.69 -7.92 1.63
C ARG A 480 22.99 -7.13 1.71
N ALA A 481 22.90 -5.88 2.16
CA ALA A 481 24.03 -5.04 2.50
C ALA A 481 23.72 -4.25 3.76
N ILE A 482 24.64 -4.25 4.74
CA ILE A 482 24.45 -3.61 6.05
C ILE A 482 25.71 -2.88 6.49
N PHE A 483 25.54 -1.82 7.26
CA PHE A 483 26.65 -1.15 7.93
C PHE A 483 27.10 -1.89 9.19
N ASN A 484 28.38 -1.77 9.54
CA ASN A 484 28.86 -2.12 10.85
C ASN A 484 28.44 -1.04 11.90
N PRO A 485 28.53 -1.32 13.21
CA PRO A 485 28.11 -0.38 14.27
C PRO A 485 28.85 0.97 14.26
N THR A 486 30.05 1.06 13.64
CA THR A 486 30.76 2.34 13.49
C THR A 486 30.36 3.12 12.24
N GLY A 487 29.57 2.53 11.33
CA GLY A 487 29.14 3.16 10.08
C GLY A 487 30.23 3.34 9.01
N GLN A 488 31.44 2.77 9.21
CA GLN A 488 32.57 2.93 8.31
C GLN A 488 32.74 1.75 7.34
N ILE A 489 32.22 0.59 7.72
CA ILE A 489 32.35 -0.66 6.96
C ILE A 489 30.94 -1.10 6.52
N ILE A 490 30.85 -1.62 5.31
CA ILE A 490 29.65 -2.27 4.75
C ILE A 490 29.98 -3.74 4.53
N VAL A 491 29.05 -4.61 4.88
CA VAL A 491 29.14 -6.05 4.64
C VAL A 491 27.97 -6.46 3.73
N SER A 492 28.26 -7.21 2.67
CA SER A 492 27.28 -7.65 1.68
C SER A 492 27.28 -9.14 1.46
N ALA A 493 26.10 -9.68 1.14
CA ALA A 493 25.83 -11.07 0.80
C ALA A 493 25.25 -11.16 -0.62
N SER A 494 25.74 -12.11 -1.43
CA SER A 494 25.36 -12.22 -2.84
C SER A 494 25.11 -13.67 -3.27
N ASP A 495 24.34 -13.81 -4.34
CA ASP A 495 24.12 -15.06 -5.06
C ASP A 495 25.40 -15.59 -5.69
N ASP A 496 26.46 -14.76 -5.84
CA ASP A 496 27.80 -15.16 -6.26
C ASP A 496 28.53 -16.06 -5.24
N LYS A 497 27.85 -16.46 -4.15
CA LYS A 497 28.34 -17.33 -3.08
C LYS A 497 29.40 -16.69 -2.17
N THR A 498 29.58 -15.38 -2.26
CA THR A 498 30.57 -14.64 -1.48
C THR A 498 29.92 -13.66 -0.50
N VAL A 499 30.65 -13.34 0.57
CA VAL A 499 30.42 -12.18 1.41
C VAL A 499 31.56 -11.21 1.18
N LYS A 500 31.27 -9.94 0.97
CA LYS A 500 32.31 -8.92 0.77
C LYS A 500 32.26 -7.86 1.86
N ILE A 501 33.43 -7.38 2.22
CA ILE A 501 33.62 -6.31 3.22
C ILE A 501 34.19 -5.10 2.49
N TRP A 502 33.54 -3.94 2.67
CA TRP A 502 33.84 -2.71 1.96
C TRP A 502 34.07 -1.55 2.92
N GLU A 503 34.93 -0.61 2.56
CA GLU A 503 34.89 0.74 3.13
C GLU A 503 33.64 1.48 2.61
N LYS A 504 33.03 2.34 3.45
CA LYS A 504 31.87 3.19 3.08
C LYS A 504 32.13 3.96 1.76
N LYS A 505 33.36 4.30 1.47
CA LYS A 505 33.77 5.05 0.27
C LYS A 505 33.88 4.20 -1.01
N GLY A 506 33.66 2.88 -0.93
CA GLY A 506 33.59 2.00 -2.09
C GLY A 506 34.77 1.03 -2.29
N LYS A 507 35.84 1.10 -1.47
CA LYS A 507 36.98 0.19 -1.58
C LYS A 507 36.64 -1.18 -1.02
N LEU A 508 36.85 -2.24 -1.78
CA LEU A 508 36.78 -3.62 -1.31
C LEU A 508 37.94 -3.90 -0.36
N ILE A 509 37.63 -4.37 0.86
CA ILE A 509 38.62 -4.75 1.88
C ILE A 509 38.89 -6.25 1.81
N HIS A 510 37.84 -7.07 1.88
CA HIS A 510 37.92 -8.53 1.88
C HIS A 510 36.84 -9.18 1.03
N ASP A 511 37.20 -10.30 0.39
CA ASP A 511 36.31 -11.18 -0.36
C ASP A 511 36.27 -12.55 0.34
N LEU A 512 35.19 -12.82 1.09
CA LEU A 512 35.04 -14.01 1.92
C LEU A 512 34.41 -15.13 1.11
N LYS A 513 35.23 -16.07 0.68
CA LYS A 513 34.84 -17.25 -0.10
C LYS A 513 34.68 -18.49 0.81
N GLY A 514 33.75 -19.35 0.46
CA GLY A 514 33.59 -20.62 1.20
C GLY A 514 32.19 -21.17 1.29
N HIS A 515 31.13 -20.39 0.98
CA HIS A 515 29.81 -20.94 0.77
C HIS A 515 29.73 -21.70 -0.57
N ARG A 516 28.96 -22.78 -0.60
CA ARG A 516 28.73 -23.59 -1.81
C ARG A 516 27.46 -23.18 -2.57
N GLY A 517 26.55 -22.50 -1.89
CA GLY A 517 25.30 -21.94 -2.41
C GLY A 517 25.25 -20.44 -2.25
N GLN A 518 24.18 -19.82 -2.80
CA GLN A 518 23.89 -18.40 -2.68
C GLN A 518 23.92 -17.95 -1.22
N VAL A 519 24.53 -16.80 -0.94
CA VAL A 519 24.49 -16.21 0.41
C VAL A 519 23.25 -15.34 0.53
N THR A 520 22.28 -15.83 1.27
CA THR A 520 20.94 -15.24 1.37
C THR A 520 20.86 -14.06 2.33
N SER A 521 21.68 -14.07 3.39
CA SER A 521 21.67 -13.02 4.40
C SER A 521 23.04 -12.88 5.08
N VAL A 522 23.29 -11.68 5.58
CA VAL A 522 24.45 -11.34 6.42
C VAL A 522 23.98 -10.49 7.59
N CYS A 523 24.56 -10.71 8.77
CA CYS A 523 24.36 -9.89 9.95
C CYS A 523 25.66 -9.74 10.72
N LEU A 524 25.75 -8.68 11.54
CA LEU A 524 26.92 -8.37 12.38
C LEU A 524 26.56 -8.54 13.85
N SER A 525 27.54 -9.00 14.64
CA SER A 525 27.41 -8.94 16.09
C SER A 525 27.32 -7.48 16.55
N PRO A 526 26.67 -7.19 17.68
CA PRO A 526 26.48 -5.82 18.17
C PRO A 526 27.79 -5.04 18.42
N ASP A 527 28.88 -5.75 18.72
CA ASP A 527 30.21 -5.18 18.85
C ASP A 527 30.97 -5.00 17.52
N GLY A 528 30.34 -5.43 16.40
CA GLY A 528 30.88 -5.33 15.03
C GLY A 528 32.08 -6.25 14.74
N LYS A 529 32.44 -7.18 15.61
CA LYS A 529 33.65 -8.02 15.46
C LYS A 529 33.38 -9.32 14.68
N ILE A 530 32.14 -9.82 14.73
CA ILE A 530 31.74 -11.08 14.11
C ILE A 530 30.72 -10.79 13.01
N ILE A 531 30.95 -11.37 11.82
CA ILE A 531 30.02 -11.44 10.73
C ILE A 531 29.43 -12.86 10.73
N ALA A 532 28.11 -12.98 10.64
CA ALA A 532 27.44 -14.24 10.35
C ALA A 532 26.82 -14.17 8.96
N SER A 533 27.10 -15.16 8.14
CA SER A 533 26.50 -15.33 6.80
C SER A 533 25.69 -16.59 6.72
N SER A 534 24.48 -16.50 6.20
CA SER A 534 23.58 -17.64 5.95
C SER A 534 23.46 -17.92 4.47
N SER A 535 23.30 -19.18 4.09
CA SER A 535 23.32 -19.59 2.69
C SER A 535 22.27 -20.65 2.36
N ALA A 536 21.93 -20.70 1.08
CA ALA A 536 21.15 -21.78 0.47
C ALA A 536 21.86 -23.15 0.54
N ASP A 537 23.16 -23.21 0.92
CA ASP A 537 23.88 -24.46 1.18
C ASP A 537 23.53 -25.09 2.55
N GLY A 538 22.59 -24.49 3.29
CA GLY A 538 22.13 -24.97 4.59
C GLY A 538 23.13 -24.71 5.73
N THR A 539 24.13 -23.85 5.53
CA THR A 539 25.13 -23.53 6.56
C THR A 539 25.08 -22.06 6.98
N VAL A 540 25.41 -21.82 8.25
CA VAL A 540 25.81 -20.51 8.76
C VAL A 540 27.31 -20.51 8.97
N LYS A 541 27.99 -19.49 8.45
CA LYS A 541 29.44 -19.27 8.66
C LYS A 541 29.68 -18.00 9.45
N LEU A 542 30.64 -18.10 10.35
CA LEU A 542 31.09 -16.99 11.20
C LEU A 542 32.49 -16.53 10.73
N TRP A 543 32.65 -15.22 10.64
CA TRP A 543 33.88 -14.59 10.18
C TRP A 543 34.25 -13.45 11.13
N LYS A 544 35.53 -13.17 11.30
CA LYS A 544 35.98 -11.92 11.91
C LYS A 544 35.84 -10.79 10.88
N ILE A 545 35.72 -9.57 11.39
CA ILE A 545 35.65 -8.38 10.52
C ILE A 545 36.93 -8.19 9.66
N ASN A 546 38.06 -8.79 10.05
CA ASN A 546 39.30 -8.81 9.29
C ASN A 546 39.33 -9.88 8.18
N GLY A 547 38.23 -10.60 7.94
CA GLY A 547 38.09 -11.59 6.88
C GLY A 547 38.42 -13.03 7.29
N GLU A 548 38.96 -13.27 8.48
CA GLU A 548 39.28 -14.62 8.98
C GLU A 548 38.01 -15.43 9.27
N LYS A 549 37.95 -16.67 8.77
CA LYS A 549 36.85 -17.59 9.07
C LYS A 549 36.98 -18.14 10.48
N LEU A 550 35.95 -17.96 11.31
CA LEU A 550 35.90 -18.43 12.69
C LEU A 550 35.31 -19.83 12.81
N SER A 551 34.15 -20.06 12.20
CA SER A 551 33.45 -21.33 12.33
C SER A 551 32.43 -21.53 11.19
N SER A 552 31.91 -22.74 11.06
CA SER A 552 30.84 -23.09 10.13
C SER A 552 30.03 -24.21 10.71
N PHE A 553 28.72 -24.07 10.72
CA PHE A 553 27.81 -25.13 11.21
C PHE A 553 26.60 -25.31 10.29
N LYS A 554 26.14 -26.54 10.18
CA LYS A 554 24.97 -26.90 9.40
C LYS A 554 23.72 -26.69 10.25
N VAL A 555 22.69 -26.11 9.68
CA VAL A 555 21.49 -25.69 10.44
C VAL A 555 20.31 -26.65 10.22
N GLU A 556 20.33 -27.48 9.19
CA GLU A 556 19.28 -28.43 8.86
C GLU A 556 17.88 -27.78 8.75
N LEU A 557 17.79 -26.74 7.91
CA LEU A 557 16.58 -25.96 7.63
C LEU A 557 16.25 -25.95 6.13
N GLY A 558 16.89 -26.79 5.31
CA GLY A 558 16.91 -26.59 3.87
C GLY A 558 17.75 -25.36 3.51
N TRP A 559 17.18 -24.44 2.76
CA TRP A 559 17.82 -23.13 2.51
C TRP A 559 17.61 -22.21 3.72
N ILE A 560 18.68 -21.60 4.19
CA ILE A 560 18.57 -20.59 5.23
C ILE A 560 18.26 -19.26 4.54
N THR A 561 17.15 -18.63 4.90
CA THR A 561 16.66 -17.39 4.28
C THR A 561 17.16 -16.14 4.99
N SER A 562 17.28 -16.21 6.33
CA SER A 562 17.64 -15.06 7.16
C SER A 562 18.36 -15.52 8.44
N ALA A 563 19.26 -14.67 8.92
CA ALA A 563 19.88 -14.84 10.24
C ALA A 563 19.95 -13.51 10.98
N SER A 564 19.89 -13.55 12.32
CA SER A 564 19.93 -12.38 13.18
C SER A 564 20.68 -12.68 14.48
N PHE A 565 21.55 -11.76 14.94
CA PHE A 565 22.17 -11.81 16.27
C PHE A 565 21.23 -11.28 17.34
N SER A 566 21.29 -11.88 18.52
CA SER A 566 20.74 -11.26 19.74
C SER A 566 21.54 -10.00 20.11
N PRO A 567 20.93 -9.01 20.79
CA PRO A 567 21.60 -7.75 21.15
C PRO A 567 22.82 -7.91 22.06
N ASN A 568 22.92 -9.03 22.79
CA ASN A 568 24.12 -9.35 23.58
C ASN A 568 25.19 -10.15 22.79
N GLY A 569 24.94 -10.44 21.51
CA GLY A 569 25.85 -11.17 20.63
C GLY A 569 26.03 -12.66 20.95
N GLN A 570 25.33 -13.21 21.95
CA GLN A 570 25.56 -14.58 22.44
C GLN A 570 24.67 -15.62 21.76
N ILE A 571 23.63 -15.21 21.05
CA ILE A 571 22.68 -16.09 20.35
C ILE A 571 22.59 -15.63 18.90
N ILE A 572 22.45 -16.60 18.00
CA ILE A 572 22.07 -16.37 16.62
C ILE A 572 20.78 -17.14 16.32
N ALA A 573 19.82 -16.47 15.69
CA ALA A 573 18.62 -17.07 15.13
C ALA A 573 18.83 -17.30 13.63
N ALA A 574 18.46 -18.46 13.12
CA ALA A 574 18.47 -18.78 11.70
C ALA A 574 17.09 -19.29 11.29
N ALA A 575 16.54 -18.72 10.22
CA ALA A 575 15.25 -19.07 9.64
C ALA A 575 15.43 -19.80 8.32
N GLY A 576 14.56 -20.76 8.02
CA GLY A 576 14.69 -21.62 6.86
C GLY A 576 13.42 -21.78 6.02
N THR A 577 13.59 -22.46 4.90
CA THR A 577 12.50 -22.77 3.95
C THR A 577 11.58 -23.89 4.43
N ASP A 578 11.93 -24.57 5.52
CA ASP A 578 11.14 -25.63 6.15
C ASP A 578 10.09 -25.12 7.15
N GLY A 579 9.96 -23.78 7.28
CA GLY A 579 9.02 -23.16 8.22
C GLY A 579 9.47 -23.14 9.66
N THR A 580 10.75 -23.43 9.95
CA THR A 580 11.30 -23.40 11.31
C THR A 580 12.31 -22.30 11.52
N VAL A 581 12.48 -21.90 12.78
CA VAL A 581 13.59 -21.05 13.24
C VAL A 581 14.37 -21.79 14.31
N LYS A 582 15.67 -21.85 14.16
CA LYS A 582 16.57 -22.43 15.15
C LYS A 582 17.44 -21.38 15.83
N LEU A 583 17.60 -21.50 17.12
CA LEU A 583 18.40 -20.61 17.98
C LEU A 583 19.67 -21.34 18.43
N TRP A 584 20.83 -20.71 18.21
CA TRP A 584 22.14 -21.30 18.51
C TRP A 584 22.93 -20.43 19.46
N SER A 585 23.63 -21.06 20.41
CA SER A 585 24.51 -20.36 21.36
C SER A 585 25.89 -20.14 20.76
N LEU A 586 26.31 -18.87 20.74
CA LEU A 586 27.66 -18.44 20.34
C LEU A 586 28.53 -18.09 21.53
N ARG A 587 28.08 -18.33 22.76
CA ARG A 587 28.77 -17.94 24.00
C ARG A 587 30.23 -18.38 24.02
N LYS A 588 30.52 -19.65 23.67
CA LYS A 588 31.89 -20.17 23.62
C LYS A 588 32.76 -19.45 22.57
N VAL A 589 32.20 -19.03 21.43
CA VAL A 589 32.91 -18.28 20.38
C VAL A 589 33.26 -16.90 20.89
N VAL A 590 32.32 -16.21 21.54
CA VAL A 590 32.48 -14.86 22.08
C VAL A 590 33.51 -14.86 23.22
N GLU A 591 33.45 -15.82 24.15
CA GLU A 591 34.39 -15.97 25.26
C GLU A 591 35.85 -16.19 24.79
N LYS A 592 36.05 -17.06 23.76
CA LYS A 592 37.40 -17.29 23.18
C LYS A 592 37.93 -16.02 22.48
N LEU A 593 37.09 -15.30 21.77
CA LEU A 593 37.48 -14.03 21.13
C LEU A 593 37.86 -12.96 22.13
N GLN A 594 37.13 -12.86 23.28
CA GLN A 594 37.45 -11.92 24.35
C GLN A 594 38.80 -12.25 25.00
N LYS A 595 39.15 -13.53 25.14
CA LYS A 595 40.42 -14.00 25.72
C LYS A 595 41.57 -14.03 24.72
N GLN A 596 41.37 -13.55 23.47
CA GLN A 596 42.35 -13.60 22.35
C GLN A 596 42.89 -15.02 22.08
N GLN A 597 42.12 -16.06 22.40
CA GLN A 597 42.49 -17.44 22.18
C GLN A 597 42.20 -17.85 20.74
N SER A 598 43.01 -18.76 20.19
CA SER A 598 42.76 -19.36 18.89
C SER A 598 41.42 -20.12 18.89
N ILE A 599 40.63 -19.89 17.86
CA ILE A 599 39.36 -20.61 17.66
C ILE A 599 39.66 -21.84 16.82
N GLU A 600 39.61 -23.03 17.43
CA GLU A 600 39.70 -24.30 16.72
C GLU A 600 38.50 -24.43 15.78
N ALA A 601 38.70 -25.06 14.60
CA ALA A 601 37.66 -25.26 13.59
C ALA A 601 36.42 -26.06 14.09
N SER A 602 36.53 -26.72 15.25
CA SER A 602 35.55 -27.62 15.88
C SER A 602 34.86 -27.03 17.13
N ILE A 603 34.67 -25.68 17.21
CA ILE A 603 33.87 -25.15 18.33
C ILE A 603 32.46 -25.72 18.24
N ASP A 604 32.07 -26.43 19.31
CA ASP A 604 30.72 -26.93 19.50
C ASP A 604 29.73 -25.78 19.72
N ILE A 605 29.00 -25.43 18.65
CA ILE A 605 27.94 -24.42 18.67
C ILE A 605 26.64 -25.11 19.01
N LYS A 606 26.18 -24.95 20.26
CA LYS A 606 25.02 -25.65 20.79
C LYS A 606 23.71 -25.09 20.26
N LEU A 607 22.85 -25.98 19.70
CA LEU A 607 21.45 -25.67 19.45
C LEU A 607 20.73 -25.45 20.79
N LEU A 608 20.09 -24.30 20.96
CA LEU A 608 19.32 -23.95 22.16
C LEU A 608 17.87 -24.33 22.00
N ARG A 609 17.29 -24.04 20.84
CA ARG A 609 15.86 -24.23 20.60
C ARG A 609 15.53 -24.30 19.11
N THR A 610 14.47 -25.04 18.80
CA THR A 610 13.79 -25.02 17.51
C THR A 610 12.37 -24.49 17.71
N LEU A 611 11.98 -23.48 16.95
CA LEU A 611 10.63 -22.94 16.91
C LEU A 611 9.97 -23.45 15.62
N GLN A 612 8.94 -24.27 15.77
CA GLN A 612 8.09 -24.68 14.65
C GLN A 612 7.05 -23.60 14.43
N ILE A 613 7.05 -22.97 13.27
CA ILE A 613 6.24 -21.77 13.04
C ILE A 613 5.06 -22.08 12.12
N GLU A 614 5.32 -22.56 10.92
CA GLU A 614 4.31 -22.87 9.89
C GLU A 614 4.85 -23.93 8.93
N SER A 615 3.98 -24.36 7.99
CA SER A 615 4.39 -25.17 6.83
C SER A 615 5.07 -24.34 5.74
N ASP A 616 5.02 -23.00 5.84
CA ASP A 616 5.52 -22.07 4.84
C ASP A 616 6.93 -21.55 5.18
N LYS A 617 7.65 -21.12 4.13
CA LYS A 617 8.99 -20.54 4.23
C LYS A 617 9.00 -19.32 5.17
N ILE A 618 9.93 -19.30 6.11
CA ILE A 618 10.21 -18.10 6.89
C ILE A 618 11.20 -17.23 6.09
N MET A 619 10.78 -16.02 5.75
CA MET A 619 11.56 -15.11 4.91
C MET A 619 12.51 -14.24 5.72
N SER A 620 12.13 -13.87 6.95
CA SER A 620 12.92 -12.96 7.78
C SER A 620 12.75 -13.28 9.26
N VAL A 621 13.83 -13.09 10.02
CA VAL A 621 13.87 -13.19 11.48
C VAL A 621 14.65 -12.01 12.05
N ALA A 622 14.15 -11.42 13.15
CA ALA A 622 14.78 -10.28 13.83
C ALA A 622 14.60 -10.40 15.35
N PHE A 623 15.68 -10.12 16.10
CA PHE A 623 15.57 -9.87 17.55
C PHE A 623 15.14 -8.43 17.82
N SER A 624 14.37 -8.22 18.88
CA SER A 624 14.14 -6.89 19.42
C SER A 624 15.43 -6.30 20.01
N PRO A 625 15.65 -4.97 19.91
CA PRO A 625 16.85 -4.32 20.46
C PRO A 625 17.09 -4.56 21.94
N ASP A 626 16.05 -4.75 22.75
CA ASP A 626 16.15 -5.10 24.19
C ASP A 626 16.44 -6.60 24.42
N GLY A 627 16.37 -7.44 23.37
CA GLY A 627 16.60 -8.88 23.43
C GLY A 627 15.49 -9.69 24.11
N ALA A 628 14.35 -9.07 24.43
CA ALA A 628 13.23 -9.74 25.08
C ALA A 628 12.37 -10.53 24.11
N MET A 629 12.39 -10.17 22.81
CA MET A 629 11.50 -10.73 21.79
C MET A 629 12.26 -11.13 20.52
N LEU A 630 11.61 -12.02 19.77
CA LEU A 630 12.00 -12.41 18.41
C LEU A 630 10.78 -12.23 17.50
N ALA A 631 10.97 -11.70 16.31
CA ALA A 631 9.93 -11.63 15.30
C ALA A 631 10.28 -12.47 14.08
N THR A 632 9.26 -13.08 13.47
CA THR A 632 9.39 -13.92 12.28
C THR A 632 8.37 -13.51 11.23
N ALA A 633 8.75 -13.54 9.96
CA ALA A 633 7.89 -13.23 8.82
C ALA A 633 7.86 -14.41 7.85
N SER A 634 6.66 -14.87 7.48
CA SER A 634 6.41 -16.02 6.61
C SER A 634 5.98 -15.59 5.20
N ALA A 635 6.37 -16.38 4.20
CA ALA A 635 5.89 -16.22 2.83
C ALA A 635 4.37 -16.43 2.70
N GLY A 636 3.72 -17.12 3.65
CA GLY A 636 2.27 -17.30 3.73
C GLY A 636 1.51 -16.08 4.28
N GLY A 637 2.18 -14.94 4.52
CA GLY A 637 1.53 -13.72 4.97
C GLY A 637 1.32 -13.62 6.48
N THR A 638 2.00 -14.45 7.29
CA THR A 638 1.92 -14.40 8.75
C THR A 638 3.23 -13.88 9.35
N ALA A 639 3.14 -12.88 10.22
CA ALA A 639 4.24 -12.55 11.13
C ALA A 639 3.88 -12.96 12.55
N ARG A 640 4.88 -13.40 13.34
CA ARG A 640 4.70 -13.77 14.74
C ARG A 640 5.74 -13.11 15.60
N ILE A 641 5.34 -12.69 16.78
CA ILE A 641 6.21 -12.20 17.84
C ILE A 641 6.31 -13.27 18.91
N TRP A 642 7.52 -13.56 19.34
CA TRP A 642 7.86 -14.58 20.31
C TRP A 642 8.58 -13.95 21.49
N SER A 643 8.33 -14.42 22.69
CA SER A 643 9.20 -14.10 23.82
C SER A 643 10.56 -14.79 23.67
N LYS A 644 11.58 -14.33 24.41
CA LYS A 644 12.90 -14.99 24.49
C LYS A 644 12.82 -16.46 24.88
N ASP A 645 11.74 -16.86 25.57
CA ASP A 645 11.50 -18.24 25.99
C ASP A 645 10.81 -19.07 24.91
N GLY A 646 10.53 -18.51 23.75
CA GLY A 646 9.92 -19.17 22.59
C GLY A 646 8.41 -19.34 22.71
N THR A 647 7.75 -18.63 23.63
CA THR A 647 6.28 -18.58 23.68
C THR A 647 5.76 -17.55 22.68
N PRO A 648 4.74 -17.86 21.87
CA PRO A 648 4.15 -16.89 20.97
C PRO A 648 3.42 -15.81 21.76
N LEU A 649 3.69 -14.51 21.45
CA LEU A 649 3.06 -13.37 22.06
C LEU A 649 1.94 -12.81 21.19
N SER A 650 2.20 -12.61 19.89
CA SER A 650 1.25 -12.01 18.95
C SER A 650 1.37 -12.62 17.56
N ILE A 651 0.26 -12.60 16.82
CA ILE A 651 0.17 -13.07 15.43
C ILE A 651 -0.39 -11.93 14.58
N LEU A 652 0.39 -11.51 13.57
CA LEU A 652 0.05 -10.45 12.64
C LEU A 652 -0.29 -11.07 11.30
N LYS A 653 -1.51 -10.87 10.82
CA LYS A 653 -1.97 -11.46 9.56
C LYS A 653 -1.95 -10.42 8.44
N HIS A 654 -1.42 -10.83 7.30
CA HIS A 654 -1.40 -10.09 6.04
C HIS A 654 -2.16 -10.83 4.96
N THR A 655 -2.55 -10.11 3.93
CA THR A 655 -3.25 -10.69 2.76
C THR A 655 -2.31 -11.29 1.74
N SER A 656 -1.01 -11.02 1.84
CA SER A 656 0.04 -11.45 0.92
C SER A 656 1.32 -11.82 1.66
N GLY A 657 2.24 -12.50 0.98
CA GLY A 657 3.50 -12.94 1.54
C GLY A 657 4.34 -11.82 2.14
N LEU A 658 4.96 -12.11 3.28
CA LEU A 658 5.89 -11.20 3.93
C LEU A 658 7.32 -11.49 3.45
N THR A 659 8.07 -10.43 3.24
CA THR A 659 9.45 -10.46 2.76
C THR A 659 10.45 -10.12 3.86
N ASN A 660 10.08 -9.19 4.76
CA ASN A 660 10.98 -8.69 5.80
C ASN A 660 10.20 -8.24 7.05
N ILE A 661 10.88 -8.30 8.20
CA ILE A 661 10.39 -7.84 9.49
C ILE A 661 11.51 -7.11 10.25
N SER A 662 11.17 -6.03 10.95
CA SER A 662 12.13 -5.20 11.69
C SER A 662 11.47 -4.56 12.91
N PHE A 663 12.15 -4.57 14.06
CA PHE A 663 11.70 -3.84 15.25
C PHE A 663 12.09 -2.36 15.18
N SER A 664 11.32 -1.52 15.88
CA SER A 664 11.72 -0.15 16.21
C SER A 664 12.88 -0.15 17.21
N PRO A 665 13.71 0.92 17.25
CA PRO A 665 14.84 1.01 18.17
C PRO A 665 14.46 0.92 19.65
N ASP A 666 13.24 1.32 20.01
CA ASP A 666 12.70 1.24 21.37
C ASP A 666 12.03 -0.10 21.70
N SER A 667 12.03 -1.06 20.78
CA SER A 667 11.40 -2.38 20.91
C SER A 667 9.87 -2.36 21.09
N GLN A 668 9.19 -1.22 20.88
CA GLN A 668 7.74 -1.10 21.09
C GLN A 668 6.91 -1.33 19.84
N MET A 669 7.54 -1.28 18.68
CA MET A 669 6.85 -1.39 17.40
C MET A 669 7.57 -2.35 16.46
N LEU A 670 6.84 -2.80 15.44
CA LEU A 670 7.32 -3.71 14.41
C LEU A 670 6.93 -3.21 13.03
N LEU A 671 7.86 -3.29 12.08
CA LEU A 671 7.60 -3.10 10.66
C LEU A 671 7.52 -4.45 9.96
N SER A 672 6.59 -4.58 9.04
CA SER A 672 6.51 -5.69 8.10
C SER A 672 6.45 -5.18 6.67
N ALA A 673 7.31 -5.73 5.81
CA ALA A 673 7.29 -5.50 4.36
C ALA A 673 6.60 -6.67 3.67
N SER A 674 5.81 -6.38 2.62
CA SER A 674 5.00 -7.38 1.95
C SER A 674 5.04 -7.25 0.42
N THR A 675 4.78 -8.38 -0.25
CA THR A 675 4.59 -8.43 -1.70
C THR A 675 3.32 -7.71 -2.17
N ASP A 676 2.43 -7.29 -1.26
CA ASP A 676 1.26 -6.46 -1.55
C ASP A 676 1.59 -4.97 -1.75
N LYS A 677 2.88 -4.64 -1.90
CA LYS A 677 3.42 -3.27 -2.13
C LYS A 677 3.32 -2.35 -0.91
N MET A 678 2.99 -2.90 0.27
CA MET A 678 2.76 -2.11 1.48
C MET A 678 3.77 -2.43 2.56
N VAL A 679 4.08 -1.42 3.36
CA VAL A 679 4.74 -1.58 4.66
C VAL A 679 3.68 -1.35 5.73
N ARG A 680 3.64 -2.21 6.74
CA ARG A 680 2.73 -2.04 7.88
C ARG A 680 3.51 -1.84 9.16
N LEU A 681 3.01 -0.91 9.95
CA LEU A 681 3.53 -0.58 11.28
C LEU A 681 2.56 -1.13 12.33
N TRP A 682 3.08 -1.89 13.27
CA TRP A 682 2.34 -2.60 14.31
C TRP A 682 2.89 -2.29 15.69
N ASN A 683 2.03 -2.29 16.69
CA ASN A 683 2.46 -2.44 18.07
C ASN A 683 2.87 -3.89 18.36
N ILE A 684 3.68 -4.11 19.40
CA ILE A 684 4.08 -5.46 19.84
C ILE A 684 2.91 -6.32 20.34
N ASP A 685 1.79 -5.72 20.73
CA ASP A 685 0.55 -6.41 21.11
C ASP A 685 -0.20 -7.01 19.89
N GLY A 686 0.21 -6.66 18.68
CA GLY A 686 -0.39 -7.12 17.44
C GLY A 686 -1.38 -6.13 16.81
N THR A 687 -1.60 -4.97 17.40
CA THR A 687 -2.49 -3.94 16.82
C THR A 687 -1.81 -3.23 15.65
N LEU A 688 -2.53 -3.11 14.53
CA LEU A 688 -2.07 -2.37 13.36
C LEU A 688 -2.15 -0.87 13.61
N LEU A 689 -1.01 -0.19 13.62
CA LEU A 689 -0.95 1.26 13.76
C LEU A 689 -1.20 1.98 12.43
N LYS A 690 -0.52 1.54 11.37
CA LYS A 690 -0.64 2.16 10.04
C LYS A 690 -0.20 1.24 8.91
N THR A 691 -0.85 1.42 7.75
CA THR A 691 -0.38 0.91 6.46
C THR A 691 0.23 2.05 5.66
N LEU A 692 1.52 1.94 5.37
CA LEU A 692 2.28 2.90 4.57
C LEU A 692 2.18 2.51 3.10
N LYS A 693 1.43 3.30 2.34
CA LYS A 693 1.19 3.11 0.90
C LYS A 693 2.05 4.07 0.10
N GLY A 694 2.61 3.62 -1.02
CA GLY A 694 3.38 4.50 -1.89
C GLY A 694 4.47 3.80 -2.69
N ASN A 695 4.80 2.54 -2.38
CA ASN A 695 5.63 1.71 -3.26
C ASN A 695 4.80 1.22 -4.45
N ASN A 696 5.38 1.24 -5.64
CA ASN A 696 4.66 0.85 -6.87
C ASN A 696 4.70 -0.66 -7.12
N ASP A 697 5.60 -1.40 -6.43
CA ASP A 697 5.73 -2.84 -6.56
C ASP A 697 6.06 -3.50 -5.21
N ALA A 698 6.25 -4.82 -5.18
CA ALA A 698 6.55 -5.62 -4.00
C ALA A 698 7.66 -4.96 -3.16
N VAL A 699 7.44 -4.87 -1.84
CA VAL A 699 8.44 -4.34 -0.91
C VAL A 699 9.27 -5.51 -0.39
N TRP A 700 10.57 -5.49 -0.67
CA TRP A 700 11.49 -6.54 -0.24
C TRP A 700 12.08 -6.32 1.15
N SER A 701 12.22 -5.06 1.56
CA SER A 701 12.79 -4.70 2.84
C SER A 701 12.19 -3.41 3.38
N ALA A 702 11.99 -3.35 4.69
CA ALA A 702 11.66 -2.13 5.42
C ALA A 702 12.42 -2.09 6.74
N SER A 703 12.98 -0.94 7.08
CA SER A 703 13.74 -0.75 8.33
C SER A 703 13.54 0.63 8.92
N PHE A 704 13.54 0.71 10.26
CA PHE A 704 13.64 1.99 10.95
C PHE A 704 15.06 2.55 10.83
N SER A 705 15.18 3.88 10.85
CA SER A 705 16.43 4.53 11.18
C SER A 705 16.78 4.28 12.65
N PRO A 706 18.08 4.20 13.02
CA PRO A 706 18.51 3.97 14.40
C PRO A 706 17.97 4.99 15.42
N ASP A 707 17.69 6.22 14.99
CA ASP A 707 17.06 7.26 15.82
C ASP A 707 15.52 7.18 15.88
N GLY A 708 14.92 6.21 15.19
CA GLY A 708 13.47 5.99 15.13
C GLY A 708 12.68 7.05 14.34
N LYS A 709 13.34 8.02 13.71
CA LYS A 709 12.70 9.19 13.09
C LYS A 709 12.40 9.02 11.61
N ALA A 710 12.84 7.91 11.00
CA ALA A 710 12.57 7.61 9.60
C ALA A 710 12.38 6.10 9.38
N ILE A 711 11.71 5.77 8.29
CA ILE A 711 11.61 4.42 7.77
C ILE A 711 12.09 4.44 6.32
N ALA A 712 12.86 3.44 5.91
CA ALA A 712 13.22 3.19 4.53
C ALA A 712 12.55 1.91 4.05
N SER A 713 11.91 1.94 2.88
CA SER A 713 11.38 0.75 2.21
C SER A 713 12.01 0.58 0.84
N ALA A 714 12.54 -0.62 0.55
CA ALA A 714 13.11 -0.98 -0.73
C ALA A 714 12.09 -1.79 -1.54
N SER A 715 11.81 -1.33 -2.76
CA SER A 715 10.78 -1.91 -3.62
C SER A 715 11.36 -2.55 -4.87
N ALA A 716 10.65 -3.53 -5.41
CA ALA A 716 10.95 -4.18 -6.67
C ALA A 716 10.92 -3.21 -7.86
N ASP A 717 10.27 -2.05 -7.72
CA ASP A 717 10.26 -0.97 -8.73
C ASP A 717 11.60 -0.22 -8.85
N GLY A 718 12.65 -0.64 -8.13
CA GLY A 718 13.96 0.00 -8.14
C GLY A 718 14.06 1.28 -7.32
N THR A 719 13.09 1.57 -6.45
CA THR A 719 13.10 2.77 -5.61
C THR A 719 13.22 2.45 -4.12
N VAL A 720 13.88 3.34 -3.37
CA VAL A 720 13.77 3.40 -1.91
C VAL A 720 12.85 4.56 -1.57
N MET A 721 11.78 4.27 -0.85
CA MET A 721 10.92 5.31 -0.31
C MET A 721 11.32 5.62 1.13
N LEU A 722 11.42 6.91 1.44
CA LEU A 722 11.74 7.41 2.77
C LEU A 722 10.49 8.03 3.40
N TRP A 723 10.15 7.53 4.57
CA TRP A 723 9.07 7.99 5.41
C TRP A 723 9.68 8.79 6.57
N ASN A 724 9.28 10.04 6.69
CA ASN A 724 9.83 10.94 7.71
C ASN A 724 8.90 11.00 8.92
N PHE A 725 9.39 10.64 10.08
CA PHE A 725 8.68 10.74 11.37
C PHE A 725 9.43 11.66 12.35
N ASN A 726 10.39 12.47 11.86
CA ASN A 726 11.00 13.52 12.66
C ASN A 726 9.97 14.63 12.89
N LEU A 727 9.42 14.68 14.09
CA LEU A 727 8.35 15.61 14.44
C LEU A 727 8.76 17.08 14.29
N ASP A 728 10.00 17.44 14.61
CA ASP A 728 10.48 18.83 14.46
C ASP A 728 10.54 19.23 12.98
N ASP A 729 11.05 18.36 12.13
CA ASP A 729 11.13 18.58 10.67
C ASP A 729 9.74 18.60 10.05
N LEU A 730 8.88 17.66 10.40
CA LEU A 730 7.49 17.60 9.94
C LEU A 730 6.70 18.83 10.38
N LEU A 731 6.86 19.26 11.63
CA LEU A 731 6.19 20.42 12.17
C LEU A 731 6.64 21.71 11.46
N GLN A 732 7.93 21.86 11.19
CA GLN A 732 8.45 22.97 10.39
C GLN A 732 7.86 22.98 8.97
N GLN A 733 7.83 21.81 8.31
CA GLN A 733 7.25 21.68 6.97
C GLN A 733 5.75 21.94 6.98
N GLY A 734 5.03 21.38 7.97
CA GLY A 734 3.60 21.59 8.16
C GLY A 734 3.24 23.05 8.40
N CYS A 735 4.00 23.73 9.26
CA CYS A 735 3.80 25.16 9.53
C CYS A 735 4.08 26.03 8.30
N ASN A 736 5.03 25.65 7.45
CA ASN A 736 5.24 26.35 6.18
C ASN A 736 4.03 26.18 5.23
N GLY A 737 3.45 24.97 5.17
CA GLY A 737 2.21 24.71 4.45
C GLY A 737 1.01 25.47 5.01
N ALA A 738 0.85 25.44 6.34
CA ALA A 738 -0.24 26.14 7.04
C ALA A 738 -0.18 27.67 6.83
N ARG A 739 1.02 28.28 6.83
CA ARG A 739 1.18 29.72 6.53
C ARG A 739 0.66 30.10 5.15
N ASN A 740 0.94 29.26 4.14
CA ASN A 740 0.42 29.48 2.79
C ASN A 740 -1.12 29.37 2.75
N TYR A 741 -1.71 28.45 3.53
CA TYR A 741 -3.15 28.32 3.67
C TYR A 741 -3.75 29.53 4.39
N PHE A 742 -3.14 30.02 5.47
CA PHE A 742 -3.59 31.19 6.22
C PHE A 742 -3.58 32.48 5.38
N GLN A 743 -2.62 32.62 4.47
CA GLN A 743 -2.58 33.77 3.53
C GLN A 743 -3.82 33.79 2.61
N ARG A 744 -4.35 32.62 2.26
CA ARG A 744 -5.53 32.47 1.39
C ARG A 744 -6.85 32.42 2.15
N ASN A 745 -6.84 32.20 3.46
CA ASN A 745 -8.02 32.05 4.29
C ASN A 745 -7.88 32.83 5.59
N PRO A 746 -8.31 34.13 5.60
CA PRO A 746 -8.19 35.01 6.78
C PRO A 746 -8.95 34.51 8.02
N ILE A 747 -10.09 33.84 7.86
CA ILE A 747 -10.90 33.30 8.97
C ILE A 747 -10.12 32.17 9.66
N ALA A 748 -9.54 31.25 8.89
CA ALA A 748 -8.70 30.19 9.43
C ALA A 748 -7.47 30.74 10.15
N HIS A 749 -6.88 31.84 9.65
CA HIS A 749 -5.78 32.54 10.29
C HIS A 749 -6.16 33.10 11.67
N GLN A 750 -7.31 33.73 11.78
CA GLN A 750 -7.77 34.35 13.04
C GLN A 750 -7.93 33.32 14.17
N ASN A 751 -8.41 32.12 13.84
CA ASN A 751 -8.64 31.03 14.79
C ASN A 751 -7.38 30.21 15.13
N ASN A 752 -6.35 30.23 14.28
CA ASN A 752 -5.21 29.30 14.36
C ASN A 752 -3.83 29.99 14.33
N ARG A 753 -3.78 31.34 14.42
CA ARG A 753 -2.55 32.13 14.25
C ARG A 753 -1.39 31.71 15.16
N HIS A 754 -1.69 31.18 16.35
CA HIS A 754 -0.69 30.80 17.34
C HIS A 754 -0.10 29.39 17.16
N LEU A 755 -0.67 28.57 16.27
CA LEU A 755 -0.24 27.18 16.11
C LEU A 755 1.20 27.03 15.61
N CYS A 756 1.68 28.00 14.82
CA CYS A 756 3.00 27.99 14.19
C CYS A 756 3.93 29.10 14.68
N ASP A 757 3.60 29.77 15.81
CA ASP A 757 4.40 30.84 16.37
C ASP A 757 5.76 30.28 16.85
N GLY A 758 6.85 30.93 16.45
CA GLY A 758 8.22 30.52 16.79
C GLY A 758 8.78 29.34 16.01
N ILE A 759 7.98 28.67 15.17
CA ILE A 759 8.42 27.51 14.37
C ILE A 759 8.90 28.00 13.00
N GLY A 760 10.19 27.74 12.69
CA GLY A 760 10.76 28.02 11.36
C GLY A 760 10.92 29.51 11.00
N THR A 761 10.82 30.43 11.96
CA THR A 761 11.17 31.84 11.78
C THR A 761 12.62 32.07 12.21
N GLN A 762 13.34 32.99 11.52
CA GLN A 762 14.75 33.32 11.89
C GLN A 762 14.92 33.79 13.33
N SER A 763 13.87 34.29 13.98
CA SER A 763 13.85 34.66 15.40
C SER A 763 13.88 33.44 16.35
N GLY A 764 13.27 32.30 15.97
CA GLY A 764 13.27 31.07 16.78
C GLY A 764 14.64 30.39 16.84
N LEU A 765 15.49 30.57 15.82
CA LEU A 765 16.86 30.04 15.80
C LEU A 765 17.80 30.81 16.75
N ARG A 766 17.52 32.08 17.07
CA ARG A 766 18.29 32.84 18.04
C ARG A 766 17.99 32.47 19.49
N GLN A 767 16.75 32.11 19.82
CA GLN A 767 16.39 31.73 21.20
C GLN A 767 16.93 30.35 21.62
N LYS A 768 17.03 29.37 20.67
CA LYS A 768 17.68 28.07 20.98
C LYS A 768 19.21 28.17 21.19
N LYS A 769 19.86 29.20 20.61
CA LYS A 769 21.33 29.43 20.83
C LYS A 769 21.67 30.17 22.13
N THR A 770 20.73 30.92 22.69
CA THR A 770 20.95 31.64 23.97
C THR A 770 20.60 30.80 25.20
N GLY A 771 19.77 29.77 25.08
CA GLY A 771 19.46 28.83 26.19
C GLY A 771 20.57 27.82 26.52
N GLN A 772 21.57 27.66 25.64
CA GLN A 772 22.71 26.74 25.88
C GLN A 772 23.96 27.40 26.47
N LYS A 773 23.94 28.72 26.76
CA LYS A 773 25.10 29.44 27.32
C LYS A 773 24.96 29.83 28.78
N SER A 774 23.95 29.37 29.52
CA SER A 774 23.75 29.67 30.93
C SER A 774 23.80 28.45 31.87
N GLN A 775 24.40 27.34 31.41
CA GLN A 775 24.80 26.22 32.29
C GLN A 775 26.19 25.75 31.87
N SER A 776 27.21 26.49 32.33
CA SER A 776 28.58 26.01 32.52
C SER A 776 29.16 26.66 33.76
#